data_13c47100a490e74add96c5db355d017d
#
_entry.id   13c47100a490e74add96c5db355d017d
#
_cell.length_a   1.000
_cell.length_b   1.000
_cell.length_c   1.000
_cell.angle_alpha   90.00
_cell.angle_beta   90.00
_cell.angle_gamma   90.00
#
_symmetry.space_group_name_H-M   'P 1'
#
loop_
_entity.id
_entity.type
_entity.pdbx_description
1 polymer ?
#
loop_
_entity_poly.entity_id
_entity_poly.type
_entity_poly.pdbx_seq_one_letter_code
_entity_poly.pdbx_strand_id
1 'polypeptide(L)'
;MSQLLHPVSRRGFLAGAAATGALVMLHPFSARAQGNQAHLRIMETTDIHVNVLPYDYYADKANDTMGLSRTASLIDAVRKEATNAMLIDNGDLLQGNPMGDYIAYEKGMKEGDLHPIMKGMNLLGYECSTLGNHEFNYGLSFMDKVLAGANFPFVCANLIRGTTLASNPRDDKLYLKPYVILEKKIKDGSGAEKPIKIGIIGFVPPQIMVWDLKNLDGNVRTRDIVEAARAWVPQMKEEGADIVIALSHSGIDVKQGDMMENASFFVAGVDGIDAVFTGHQHLVFPGKKDFQALDGVDTQKGTLQGKPAVMGGFWGSHMGLIDLMLERDGSKWRVASATSEARPIFERVDNKNKPTVEDDKRIIAALEQDHQATLAYVRRPVGKTSAPLYSYFALVADDPSVQVVSQAQTWYLKDILKNTQWKDVPLLSAAAPFKAGGRNGADYYTDVPVGDIAIKNVADLYLYPNTVRAVEITGAQIKEWLEMSAGIFNRIEPGKADQPLINTEFPSYNFDVIDGVTYRIDLSQPPKYDAKGGAANAGSNRIVDLMFDGKPIDPAQKFVVATNNYRAGGGGNFPDINASKIIYEAPDTNRDVIVRYIVSQGTINPSADDNWSFAPLPGTSVVFETGAKAKDFIAEVKTLKIEPAGEGEAGFAKYRILL
;
A
#
# COMPACT_ATOMS: atom_id res chain seq x y z
N MET A 1 6.05 12.98 -67.95
CA MET A 1 4.99 12.03 -67.53
C MET A 1 4.93 12.05 -66.01
N SER A 2 4.00 12.87 -65.50
CA SER A 2 3.74 13.05 -64.07
C SER A 2 2.58 12.13 -63.68
N GLN A 3 2.78 11.27 -62.69
CA GLN A 3 1.65 10.57 -62.07
C GLN A 3 1.30 11.25 -60.76
N LEU A 4 0.02 11.68 -60.71
CA LEU A 4 -0.66 12.34 -59.62
C LEU A 4 -0.86 11.39 -58.46
N LEU A 5 -0.37 11.76 -57.28
CA LEU A 5 -0.77 11.21 -55.99
C LEU A 5 -2.04 11.92 -55.54
N HIS A 6 -3.14 11.21 -55.42
CA HIS A 6 -4.37 11.69 -54.78
C HIS A 6 -4.24 11.68 -53.24
N PRO A 7 -4.64 12.74 -52.57
CA PRO A 7 -4.66 12.76 -51.09
C PRO A 7 -5.82 11.92 -50.57
N VAL A 8 -5.51 10.93 -49.71
CA VAL A 8 -6.52 10.17 -48.96
C VAL A 8 -7.17 11.11 -47.94
N SER A 9 -8.50 11.26 -47.99
CA SER A 9 -9.22 12.15 -47.09
C SER A 9 -9.22 11.60 -45.65
N ARG A 10 -9.23 12.52 -44.67
CA ARG A 10 -9.29 12.19 -43.22
C ARG A 10 -10.50 11.33 -42.82
N ARG A 11 -11.53 11.21 -43.63
CA ARG A 11 -12.69 10.34 -43.42
C ARG A 11 -12.45 8.87 -43.77
N GLY A 12 -11.49 8.57 -44.65
CA GLY A 12 -11.12 7.20 -44.98
C GLY A 12 -10.25 6.49 -43.91
N PHE A 13 -9.60 7.28 -43.04
CA PHE A 13 -8.77 6.72 -41.97
C PHE A 13 -9.58 6.35 -40.71
N LEU A 14 -10.77 6.93 -40.54
CA LEU A 14 -11.65 6.68 -39.39
C LEU A 14 -12.69 5.58 -39.62
N ALA A 15 -12.85 5.08 -40.83
CA ALA A 15 -13.78 3.98 -41.15
C ALA A 15 -13.14 2.57 -41.09
N GLY A 16 -11.83 2.46 -40.90
CA GLY A 16 -11.11 1.19 -40.77
C GLY A 16 -10.80 0.76 -39.32
N ALA A 17 -11.20 1.56 -38.32
CA ALA A 17 -10.84 1.34 -36.90
C ALA A 17 -12.00 0.85 -36.03
N ALA A 18 -13.08 0.34 -36.61
CA ALA A 18 -14.24 -0.19 -35.88
C ALA A 18 -14.44 -1.69 -36.14
N ALA A 19 -13.38 -2.46 -36.15
CA ALA A 19 -13.49 -3.91 -36.15
C ALA A 19 -12.30 -4.48 -35.37
N THR A 20 -12.64 -5.09 -34.23
CA THR A 20 -11.75 -5.87 -33.34
C THR A 20 -10.64 -5.09 -32.65
N GLY A 21 -10.98 -4.43 -31.53
CA GLY A 21 -10.01 -3.88 -30.59
C GLY A 21 -9.38 -4.95 -29.71
N ALA A 22 -8.51 -5.77 -30.29
CA ALA A 22 -7.40 -6.36 -29.60
C ALA A 22 -6.17 -5.64 -30.15
N LEU A 23 -5.74 -4.57 -29.48
CA LEU A 23 -4.40 -4.07 -29.65
C LEU A 23 -3.47 -5.17 -29.10
N VAL A 24 -3.09 -6.09 -29.95
CA VAL A 24 -1.89 -6.90 -29.72
C VAL A 24 -0.74 -5.89 -29.78
N MET A 25 -0.33 -5.38 -28.62
CA MET A 25 0.98 -4.74 -28.53
C MET A 25 1.99 -5.81 -28.90
N LEU A 26 2.52 -5.72 -30.10
CA LEU A 26 3.63 -6.54 -30.55
C LEU A 26 4.82 -6.18 -29.66
N HIS A 27 5.01 -6.97 -28.59
CA HIS A 27 6.22 -6.86 -27.79
C HIS A 27 7.43 -7.10 -28.67
N PRO A 28 8.51 -6.30 -28.51
CA PRO A 28 9.72 -6.44 -29.32
C PRO A 28 10.41 -7.81 -29.20
N PHE A 29 9.99 -8.65 -28.24
CA PHE A 29 10.50 -10.02 -28.03
C PHE A 29 9.75 -11.12 -28.80
N SER A 30 8.73 -10.80 -29.57
CA SER A 30 8.19 -11.74 -30.56
C SER A 30 9.18 -12.02 -31.73
N ALA A 31 10.35 -11.40 -31.70
CA ALA A 31 11.46 -11.83 -32.50
C ALA A 31 11.82 -13.28 -32.11
N ARG A 32 11.54 -14.24 -33.00
CA ARG A 32 11.79 -15.66 -32.78
C ARG A 32 13.25 -15.84 -32.36
N ALA A 33 13.47 -16.48 -31.21
CA ALA A 33 14.76 -16.98 -30.81
C ALA A 33 15.39 -17.73 -32.00
N GLN A 34 16.65 -17.47 -32.34
CA GLN A 34 17.31 -18.04 -33.49
C GLN A 34 18.30 -19.12 -33.05
N GLY A 35 18.25 -20.26 -33.66
CA GLY A 35 19.28 -21.31 -33.53
C GLY A 35 19.57 -21.68 -32.07
N ASN A 36 20.67 -21.18 -31.53
CA ASN A 36 21.14 -21.43 -30.16
C ASN A 36 20.53 -20.51 -29.08
N GLN A 37 19.55 -19.68 -29.44
CA GLN A 37 18.84 -18.81 -28.48
C GLN A 37 17.56 -19.46 -27.97
N ALA A 38 17.13 -19.08 -26.77
CA ALA A 38 15.83 -19.45 -26.20
C ALA A 38 15.20 -18.26 -25.52
N HIS A 39 13.90 -18.04 -25.74
CA HIS A 39 13.11 -17.07 -24.99
C HIS A 39 12.55 -17.75 -23.75
N LEU A 40 12.80 -17.18 -22.57
CA LEU A 40 12.24 -17.58 -21.28
C LEU A 40 11.47 -16.40 -20.68
N ARG A 41 10.16 -16.57 -20.47
CA ARG A 41 9.29 -15.62 -19.78
C ARG A 41 9.13 -16.02 -18.33
N ILE A 42 9.37 -15.10 -17.42
CA ILE A 42 9.20 -15.28 -15.99
C ILE A 42 8.09 -14.34 -15.53
N MET A 43 7.03 -14.91 -14.96
CA MET A 43 5.88 -14.22 -14.42
C MET A 43 6.00 -14.15 -12.90
N GLU A 44 5.67 -13.00 -12.32
CA GLU A 44 5.71 -12.76 -10.87
C GLU A 44 4.36 -12.30 -10.35
N THR A 45 4.01 -12.78 -9.16
CA THR A 45 3.13 -12.09 -8.23
C THR A 45 3.89 -11.70 -6.98
N THR A 46 3.43 -10.67 -6.29
CA THR A 46 3.99 -10.18 -5.03
C THR A 46 2.89 -9.52 -4.21
N ASP A 47 3.05 -9.47 -2.89
CA ASP A 47 2.18 -8.70 -2.00
C ASP A 47 0.67 -9.02 -2.19
N ILE A 48 0.32 -10.31 -2.32
CA ILE A 48 -1.07 -10.74 -2.54
C ILE A 48 -1.93 -10.54 -1.28
N HIS A 49 -1.35 -10.68 -0.07
CA HIS A 49 -2.03 -10.42 1.20
C HIS A 49 -3.41 -11.08 1.32
N VAL A 50 -3.50 -12.36 0.97
CA VAL A 50 -4.76 -13.15 0.93
C VAL A 50 -5.87 -12.56 0.05
N ASN A 51 -5.57 -11.56 -0.80
CA ASN A 51 -6.53 -11.04 -1.77
C ASN A 51 -6.68 -12.02 -2.95
N VAL A 52 -7.25 -13.19 -2.66
CA VAL A 52 -7.40 -14.27 -3.63
C VAL A 52 -8.61 -14.08 -4.54
N LEU A 53 -9.61 -13.30 -4.10
CA LEU A 53 -10.85 -12.98 -4.83
C LEU A 53 -10.94 -11.48 -5.10
N PRO A 54 -11.70 -11.03 -6.12
CA PRO A 54 -11.88 -9.62 -6.44
C PRO A 54 -12.93 -8.98 -5.50
N TYR A 55 -12.65 -9.02 -4.21
CA TYR A 55 -13.59 -8.59 -3.18
C TYR A 55 -12.88 -7.87 -2.04
N ASP A 56 -13.26 -6.63 -1.81
CA ASP A 56 -12.83 -5.86 -0.64
C ASP A 56 -13.71 -6.22 0.55
N TYR A 57 -13.20 -7.09 1.43
CA TYR A 57 -13.93 -7.55 2.63
C TYR A 57 -14.10 -6.46 3.69
N TYR A 58 -13.24 -5.43 3.70
CA TYR A 58 -13.44 -4.29 4.57
C TYR A 58 -14.62 -3.44 4.09
N ALA A 59 -14.69 -3.16 2.80
CA ALA A 59 -15.79 -2.39 2.22
C ALA A 59 -17.06 -3.23 1.95
N ASP A 60 -17.01 -4.55 2.19
CA ASP A 60 -18.08 -5.53 1.92
C ASP A 60 -18.64 -5.40 0.50
N LYS A 61 -17.75 -5.31 -0.51
CA LYS A 61 -18.13 -5.14 -1.93
C LYS A 61 -17.10 -5.70 -2.89
N ALA A 62 -17.57 -6.04 -4.10
CA ALA A 62 -16.69 -6.42 -5.21
C ALA A 62 -15.70 -5.29 -5.56
N ASN A 63 -14.48 -5.65 -5.94
CA ASN A 63 -13.44 -4.73 -6.36
C ASN A 63 -12.67 -5.29 -7.57
N ASP A 64 -12.85 -4.67 -8.73
CA ASP A 64 -12.28 -5.11 -10.00
C ASP A 64 -10.76 -4.84 -10.16
N THR A 65 -10.14 -4.19 -9.18
CA THR A 65 -8.70 -3.82 -9.23
C THR A 65 -7.80 -4.75 -8.45
N MET A 66 -8.34 -5.87 -7.92
CA MET A 66 -7.63 -6.82 -7.07
C MET A 66 -8.08 -8.25 -7.32
N GLY A 67 -7.33 -9.19 -6.78
CA GLY A 67 -7.71 -10.59 -6.69
C GLY A 67 -6.86 -11.53 -7.55
N LEU A 68 -6.23 -12.52 -6.88
CA LEU A 68 -5.45 -13.56 -7.56
C LEU A 68 -6.29 -14.30 -8.62
N SER A 69 -7.62 -14.40 -8.46
CA SER A 69 -8.50 -15.01 -9.45
C SER A 69 -8.50 -14.30 -10.80
N ARG A 70 -8.38 -12.95 -10.80
CA ARG A 70 -8.22 -12.18 -12.04
C ARG A 70 -6.80 -12.28 -12.58
N THR A 71 -5.81 -12.17 -11.71
CA THR A 71 -4.42 -12.37 -12.10
C THR A 71 -4.19 -13.76 -12.70
N ALA A 72 -4.92 -14.79 -12.24
CA ALA A 72 -4.87 -16.15 -12.78
C ALA A 72 -5.25 -16.20 -14.27
N SER A 73 -6.31 -15.49 -14.67
CA SER A 73 -6.68 -15.38 -16.09
C SER A 73 -5.63 -14.67 -16.92
N LEU A 74 -4.99 -13.64 -16.36
CA LEU A 74 -3.87 -12.96 -17.00
C LEU A 74 -2.65 -13.90 -17.13
N ILE A 75 -2.31 -14.66 -16.08
CA ILE A 75 -1.23 -15.67 -16.10
C ILE A 75 -1.48 -16.70 -17.20
N ASP A 76 -2.70 -17.25 -17.31
CA ASP A 76 -3.04 -18.23 -18.33
C ASP A 76 -2.97 -17.66 -19.76
N ALA A 77 -3.34 -16.39 -19.95
CA ALA A 77 -3.21 -15.70 -21.22
C ALA A 77 -1.72 -15.51 -21.60
N VAL A 78 -0.94 -14.99 -20.66
CA VAL A 78 0.48 -14.67 -20.87
C VAL A 78 1.35 -15.92 -21.07
N ARG A 79 1.02 -17.03 -20.39
CA ARG A 79 1.68 -18.33 -20.65
C ARG A 79 1.57 -18.78 -22.10
N LYS A 80 0.44 -18.48 -22.76
CA LYS A 80 0.21 -18.84 -24.17
C LYS A 80 1.00 -17.99 -25.15
N GLU A 81 1.47 -16.82 -24.72
CA GLU A 81 2.28 -15.93 -25.55
C GLU A 81 3.75 -16.37 -25.67
N ALA A 82 4.23 -17.25 -24.77
CA ALA A 82 5.63 -17.66 -24.69
C ALA A 82 5.79 -19.20 -24.81
N THR A 83 6.84 -19.63 -25.50
CA THR A 83 7.17 -21.06 -25.64
C THR A 83 7.68 -21.65 -24.32
N ASN A 84 8.47 -20.87 -23.57
CA ASN A 84 8.97 -21.25 -22.26
C ASN A 84 8.53 -20.19 -21.26
N ALA A 85 7.79 -20.60 -20.23
CA ALA A 85 7.29 -19.73 -19.18
C ALA A 85 7.47 -20.38 -17.81
N MET A 86 7.65 -19.57 -16.78
CA MET A 86 7.61 -19.98 -15.37
C MET A 86 6.87 -18.93 -14.55
N LEU A 87 6.32 -19.37 -13.43
CA LEU A 87 5.56 -18.53 -12.49
C LEU A 87 6.18 -18.63 -11.10
N ILE A 88 6.49 -17.48 -10.53
CA ILE A 88 7.10 -17.34 -9.19
C ILE A 88 6.32 -16.30 -8.38
N ASP A 89 6.56 -16.30 -7.08
CA ASP A 89 5.97 -15.32 -6.17
C ASP A 89 7.06 -14.72 -5.27
N ASN A 90 6.87 -13.46 -4.89
CA ASN A 90 7.87 -12.71 -4.14
C ASN A 90 7.45 -12.39 -2.69
N GLY A 91 6.51 -13.15 -2.09
CA GLY A 91 6.15 -13.05 -0.68
C GLY A 91 5.03 -12.05 -0.36
N ASP A 92 4.79 -11.86 0.95
CA ASP A 92 3.65 -11.14 1.53
C ASP A 92 2.30 -11.77 1.16
N LEU A 93 2.14 -13.01 1.59
CA LEU A 93 0.97 -13.83 1.25
C LEU A 93 -0.08 -13.90 2.35
N LEU A 94 0.32 -13.87 3.65
CA LEU A 94 -0.50 -14.43 4.73
C LEU A 94 -1.38 -13.42 5.47
N GLN A 95 -0.97 -12.15 5.58
CA GLN A 95 -1.67 -11.12 6.35
C GLN A 95 -2.00 -9.90 5.48
N GLY A 96 -3.05 -9.14 5.84
CA GLY A 96 -3.47 -7.88 5.19
C GLY A 96 -4.88 -7.92 4.61
N ASN A 97 -5.64 -9.00 4.91
CA ASN A 97 -7.02 -9.17 4.45
C ASN A 97 -7.84 -9.91 5.53
N PRO A 98 -9.12 -9.56 5.77
CA PRO A 98 -9.97 -10.25 6.73
C PRO A 98 -10.11 -11.77 6.55
N MET A 99 -9.88 -12.31 5.35
CA MET A 99 -9.83 -13.76 5.14
C MET A 99 -8.63 -14.38 5.87
N GLY A 100 -7.46 -13.72 5.83
CA GLY A 100 -6.27 -14.15 6.59
C GLY A 100 -6.52 -14.12 8.09
N ASP A 101 -7.08 -13.01 8.61
CA ASP A 101 -7.44 -12.85 10.02
C ASP A 101 -8.44 -13.91 10.50
N TYR A 102 -9.49 -14.17 9.71
CA TYR A 102 -10.47 -15.22 9.99
C TYR A 102 -9.80 -16.60 10.13
N ILE A 103 -8.91 -16.94 9.19
CA ILE A 103 -8.20 -18.23 9.22
C ILE A 103 -7.25 -18.29 10.42
N ALA A 104 -6.52 -17.21 10.71
CA ALA A 104 -5.49 -17.21 11.75
C ALA A 104 -6.10 -17.18 13.17
N TYR A 105 -7.08 -16.32 13.40
CA TYR A 105 -7.58 -16.03 14.75
C TYR A 105 -8.85 -16.78 15.14
N GLU A 106 -9.68 -17.19 14.17
CA GLU A 106 -10.97 -17.81 14.48
C GLU A 106 -11.06 -19.27 14.05
N LYS A 107 -10.92 -19.55 12.74
CA LYS A 107 -11.00 -20.92 12.24
C LYS A 107 -9.84 -21.77 12.75
N GLY A 108 -8.64 -21.17 12.84
CA GLY A 108 -7.39 -21.86 13.08
C GLY A 108 -6.95 -22.73 11.90
N MET A 109 -5.71 -23.20 11.93
CA MET A 109 -5.20 -24.18 10.98
C MET A 109 -4.72 -25.43 11.72
N LYS A 110 -5.26 -26.57 11.32
CA LYS A 110 -4.79 -27.89 11.75
C LYS A 110 -3.68 -28.37 10.79
N GLU A 111 -2.97 -29.39 11.20
CA GLU A 111 -2.02 -30.07 10.33
C GLU A 111 -2.77 -30.69 9.13
N GLY A 112 -2.27 -30.41 7.91
CA GLY A 112 -2.90 -30.86 6.66
C GLY A 112 -4.01 -29.94 6.10
N ASP A 113 -4.41 -28.90 6.83
CA ASP A 113 -5.32 -27.90 6.28
C ASP A 113 -4.61 -27.10 5.19
N LEU A 114 -5.36 -26.72 4.16
CA LEU A 114 -4.86 -25.92 3.06
C LEU A 114 -5.36 -24.47 3.19
N HIS A 115 -4.43 -23.53 3.37
CA HIS A 115 -4.75 -22.10 3.45
C HIS A 115 -5.32 -21.59 2.11
N PRO A 116 -6.30 -20.65 2.09
CA PRO A 116 -6.89 -20.12 0.86
C PRO A 116 -5.88 -19.67 -0.19
N ILE A 117 -4.81 -18.96 0.22
CA ILE A 117 -3.77 -18.53 -0.70
C ILE A 117 -3.06 -19.74 -1.36
N MET A 118 -2.74 -20.78 -0.59
CA MET A 118 -2.08 -21.97 -1.12
C MET A 118 -3.02 -22.79 -2.04
N LYS A 119 -4.35 -22.79 -1.79
CA LYS A 119 -5.31 -23.37 -2.74
C LYS A 119 -5.21 -22.71 -4.12
N GLY A 120 -5.19 -21.37 -4.15
CA GLY A 120 -5.04 -20.60 -5.39
C GLY A 120 -3.70 -20.83 -6.07
N MET A 121 -2.62 -20.69 -5.34
CA MET A 121 -1.26 -20.80 -5.89
C MET A 121 -0.96 -22.21 -6.42
N ASN A 122 -1.37 -23.26 -5.70
CA ASN A 122 -1.20 -24.65 -6.16
C ASN A 122 -1.94 -24.93 -7.47
N LEU A 123 -3.15 -24.38 -7.64
CA LEU A 123 -3.92 -24.50 -8.89
C LEU A 123 -3.23 -23.80 -10.07
N LEU A 124 -2.49 -22.73 -9.83
CA LEU A 124 -1.81 -21.96 -10.86
C LEU A 124 -0.42 -22.52 -11.21
N GLY A 125 0.10 -23.46 -10.39
CA GLY A 125 1.39 -24.10 -10.61
C GLY A 125 2.55 -23.14 -10.47
N TYR A 126 2.63 -22.48 -9.33
CA TYR A 126 3.84 -21.72 -8.94
C TYR A 126 5.03 -22.66 -8.81
N GLU A 127 6.22 -22.18 -9.11
CA GLU A 127 7.43 -22.99 -9.13
C GLU A 127 8.40 -22.64 -7.98
N CYS A 128 8.27 -21.45 -7.40
CA CYS A 128 9.02 -21.01 -6.22
C CYS A 128 8.36 -19.77 -5.61
N SER A 129 8.55 -19.55 -4.31
CA SER A 129 8.23 -18.31 -3.63
C SER A 129 9.30 -17.99 -2.58
N THR A 130 9.28 -16.76 -2.05
CA THR A 130 10.04 -16.33 -0.89
C THR A 130 9.12 -15.89 0.25
N LEU A 131 9.69 -15.46 1.37
CA LEU A 131 8.96 -14.83 2.46
C LEU A 131 8.97 -13.33 2.28
N GLY A 132 7.86 -12.67 2.59
CA GLY A 132 7.80 -11.26 2.89
C GLY A 132 7.71 -11.02 4.40
N ASN A 133 7.45 -9.78 4.81
CA ASN A 133 7.32 -9.45 6.24
C ASN A 133 5.97 -9.88 6.82
N HIS A 134 4.92 -9.98 6.03
CA HIS A 134 3.58 -10.35 6.48
C HIS A 134 3.38 -11.86 6.65
N GLU A 135 4.37 -12.68 6.37
CA GLU A 135 4.38 -14.09 6.75
C GLU A 135 4.49 -14.28 8.27
N PHE A 136 5.05 -13.32 9.01
CA PHE A 136 5.38 -13.45 10.43
C PHE A 136 4.29 -12.95 11.40
N ASN A 137 3.31 -12.18 10.92
CA ASN A 137 2.33 -11.50 11.78
C ASN A 137 1.47 -12.45 12.62
N TYR A 138 1.21 -13.66 12.13
CA TYR A 138 0.47 -14.70 12.87
C TYR A 138 1.40 -15.69 13.60
N GLY A 139 2.70 -15.44 13.61
CA GLY A 139 3.73 -16.24 14.27
C GLY A 139 4.23 -17.40 13.44
N LEU A 140 5.43 -17.88 13.80
CA LEU A 140 6.16 -18.92 13.06
C LEU A 140 5.39 -20.24 12.91
N SER A 141 4.66 -20.66 13.96
CA SER A 141 3.89 -21.91 13.92
C SER A 141 2.74 -21.86 12.91
N PHE A 142 2.09 -20.71 12.74
CA PHE A 142 1.06 -20.54 11.72
C PHE A 142 1.69 -20.53 10.33
N MET A 143 2.74 -19.75 10.14
CA MET A 143 3.50 -19.70 8.89
C MET A 143 3.93 -21.11 8.44
N ASP A 144 4.58 -21.88 9.31
CA ASP A 144 5.05 -23.23 8.97
C ASP A 144 3.93 -24.14 8.48
N LYS A 145 2.73 -24.08 9.10
CA LYS A 145 1.56 -24.86 8.66
C LYS A 145 1.07 -24.44 7.26
N VAL A 146 1.08 -23.14 6.98
CA VAL A 146 0.66 -22.62 5.67
C VAL A 146 1.65 -23.03 4.59
N LEU A 147 2.96 -22.82 4.83
CA LEU A 147 4.01 -23.18 3.87
C LEU A 147 4.04 -24.68 3.56
N ALA A 148 3.74 -25.53 4.56
CA ALA A 148 3.65 -26.99 4.36
C ALA A 148 2.54 -27.40 3.36
N GLY A 149 1.55 -26.52 3.10
CA GLY A 149 0.50 -26.74 2.11
C GLY A 149 0.90 -26.38 0.67
N ALA A 150 2.06 -25.78 0.44
CA ALA A 150 2.52 -25.43 -0.90
C ALA A 150 3.07 -26.64 -1.68
N ASN A 151 2.76 -26.71 -2.98
CA ASN A 151 3.30 -27.70 -3.91
C ASN A 151 4.64 -27.27 -4.55
N PHE A 152 5.21 -26.20 -4.08
CA PHE A 152 6.45 -25.58 -4.56
C PHE A 152 7.33 -25.14 -3.39
N PRO A 153 8.65 -24.98 -3.59
CA PRO A 153 9.56 -24.58 -2.53
C PRO A 153 9.43 -23.10 -2.17
N PHE A 154 9.59 -22.80 -0.88
CA PHE A 154 9.92 -21.49 -0.35
C PHE A 154 11.41 -21.39 -0.08
N VAL A 155 12.02 -20.24 -0.40
CA VAL A 155 13.43 -19.96 -0.20
C VAL A 155 13.63 -18.65 0.57
N CYS A 156 14.63 -18.60 1.47
CA CYS A 156 14.99 -17.36 2.16
C CYS A 156 16.44 -17.47 2.65
N ALA A 157 17.32 -16.63 2.14
CA ALA A 157 18.77 -16.73 2.37
C ALA A 157 19.26 -15.92 3.58
N ASN A 158 18.41 -15.06 4.15
CA ASN A 158 18.81 -14.17 5.24
C ASN A 158 17.96 -14.32 6.52
N LEU A 159 17.15 -15.37 6.64
CA LEU A 159 16.41 -15.73 7.87
C LEU A 159 17.10 -16.91 8.58
N ILE A 160 17.59 -16.68 9.78
CA ILE A 160 18.43 -17.58 10.53
C ILE A 160 17.68 -18.10 11.77
N ARG A 161 17.75 -19.41 12.05
CA ARG A 161 17.20 -20.01 13.27
C ARG A 161 18.07 -19.68 14.48
N GLY A 162 17.40 -19.32 15.60
CA GLY A 162 18.07 -18.97 16.85
C GLY A 162 18.51 -17.52 16.90
N THR A 163 19.41 -17.20 17.84
CA THR A 163 19.76 -15.82 18.19
C THR A 163 21.16 -15.40 17.76
N THR A 164 21.93 -16.29 17.14
CA THR A 164 23.35 -16.07 16.82
C THR A 164 23.58 -16.19 15.32
N LEU A 165 24.23 -15.21 14.74
CA LEU A 165 24.76 -15.24 13.38
C LEU A 165 26.16 -15.85 13.38
N ALA A 166 26.47 -16.67 12.40
CA ALA A 166 27.83 -17.17 12.19
C ALA A 166 28.73 -16.06 11.61
N SER A 167 30.04 -16.18 11.76
CA SER A 167 30.99 -15.25 11.14
C SER A 167 30.98 -15.33 9.61
N ASN A 168 30.74 -16.54 9.06
CA ASN A 168 30.53 -16.73 7.63
C ASN A 168 29.03 -16.99 7.39
N PRO A 169 28.36 -16.24 6.52
CA PRO A 169 26.93 -16.41 6.23
C PRO A 169 26.52 -17.80 5.78
N ARG A 170 27.42 -18.56 5.14
CA ARG A 170 27.16 -19.94 4.70
C ARG A 170 27.07 -20.94 5.87
N ASP A 171 27.57 -20.57 7.04
CA ASP A 171 27.55 -21.40 8.24
C ASP A 171 26.32 -21.11 9.13
N ASP A 172 25.48 -20.17 8.74
CA ASP A 172 24.25 -19.84 9.43
C ASP A 172 23.25 -21.01 9.42
N LYS A 173 22.56 -21.22 10.53
CA LYS A 173 21.44 -22.17 10.61
C LYS A 173 20.19 -21.55 10.01
N LEU A 174 20.02 -21.62 8.71
CA LEU A 174 18.90 -21.00 8.01
C LEU A 174 17.54 -21.59 8.42
N TYR A 175 16.49 -20.75 8.41
CA TYR A 175 15.13 -21.16 8.68
C TYR A 175 14.53 -21.96 7.52
N LEU A 176 14.74 -21.50 6.29
CA LEU A 176 14.42 -22.17 5.03
C LEU A 176 15.71 -22.44 4.24
N LYS A 177 15.60 -23.16 3.12
CA LYS A 177 16.70 -23.25 2.16
C LYS A 177 16.99 -21.85 1.60
N PRO A 178 18.27 -21.48 1.43
CA PRO A 178 18.63 -20.15 0.90
C PRO A 178 18.18 -19.97 -0.55
N TYR A 179 18.21 -21.02 -1.32
CA TYR A 179 17.88 -21.06 -2.74
C TYR A 179 17.43 -22.46 -3.19
N VAL A 180 16.93 -22.51 -4.40
CA VAL A 180 16.69 -23.76 -5.15
C VAL A 180 17.31 -23.64 -6.55
N ILE A 181 17.80 -24.74 -7.10
CA ILE A 181 18.22 -24.84 -8.50
C ILE A 181 17.19 -25.73 -9.20
N LEU A 182 16.37 -25.12 -10.05
CA LEU A 182 15.37 -25.81 -10.84
C LEU A 182 16.02 -26.34 -12.12
N GLU A 183 16.04 -27.67 -12.30
CA GLU A 183 16.47 -28.31 -13.53
C GLU A 183 15.29 -28.40 -14.49
N LYS A 184 15.34 -27.64 -15.58
CA LYS A 184 14.26 -27.55 -16.56
C LYS A 184 14.76 -27.90 -17.96
N LYS A 185 13.81 -28.13 -18.87
CA LYS A 185 14.05 -28.15 -20.31
C LYS A 185 13.32 -26.97 -20.93
N ILE A 186 14.03 -26.21 -21.76
CA ILE A 186 13.47 -25.12 -22.54
C ILE A 186 13.64 -25.42 -24.04
N LYS A 187 12.70 -24.97 -24.84
CA LYS A 187 12.77 -25.06 -26.30
C LYS A 187 13.57 -23.88 -26.83
N ASP A 188 14.59 -24.18 -27.61
CA ASP A 188 15.38 -23.18 -28.32
C ASP A 188 14.69 -22.70 -29.62
N GLY A 189 15.32 -21.78 -30.36
CA GLY A 189 14.78 -21.23 -31.59
C GLY A 189 14.68 -22.23 -32.74
N SER A 190 15.30 -23.40 -32.62
CA SER A 190 15.10 -24.53 -33.55
C SER A 190 13.92 -25.43 -33.18
N GLY A 191 13.32 -25.21 -31.99
CA GLY A 191 12.28 -26.05 -31.39
C GLY A 191 12.83 -27.26 -30.60
N ALA A 192 14.14 -27.40 -30.48
CA ALA A 192 14.78 -28.48 -29.72
C ALA A 192 14.75 -28.19 -28.23
N GLU A 193 14.43 -29.20 -27.41
CA GLU A 193 14.53 -29.12 -25.97
C GLU A 193 15.99 -29.17 -25.51
N LYS A 194 16.36 -28.24 -24.67
CA LYS A 194 17.69 -28.11 -24.06
C LYS A 194 17.58 -27.98 -22.54
N PRO A 195 18.45 -28.64 -21.78
CA PRO A 195 18.48 -28.49 -20.34
C PRO A 195 18.96 -27.09 -19.95
N ILE A 196 18.42 -26.58 -18.85
CA ILE A 196 18.82 -25.33 -18.18
C ILE A 196 18.71 -25.53 -16.67
N LYS A 197 19.63 -24.93 -15.93
CA LYS A 197 19.60 -24.85 -14.46
C LYS A 197 19.32 -23.41 -14.04
N ILE A 198 18.14 -23.19 -13.43
CA ILE A 198 17.69 -21.88 -12.99
C ILE A 198 17.80 -21.83 -11.46
N GLY A 199 18.74 -21.03 -10.95
CA GLY A 199 18.87 -20.76 -9.54
C GLY A 199 17.90 -19.67 -9.11
N ILE A 200 17.17 -19.87 -7.99
CA ILE A 200 16.26 -18.89 -7.40
C ILE A 200 16.64 -18.73 -5.93
N ILE A 201 16.98 -17.51 -5.53
CA ILE A 201 17.35 -17.14 -4.15
C ILE A 201 16.33 -16.14 -3.61
N GLY A 202 15.97 -16.25 -2.31
CA GLY A 202 14.96 -15.38 -1.69
C GLY A 202 15.52 -14.55 -0.54
N PHE A 203 14.90 -13.38 -0.31
CA PHE A 203 15.26 -12.46 0.78
C PHE A 203 14.03 -11.81 1.39
N VAL A 204 14.12 -11.51 2.70
CA VAL A 204 13.11 -10.81 3.50
C VAL A 204 13.72 -9.55 4.15
N PRO A 205 12.96 -8.46 4.37
CA PRO A 205 13.47 -7.27 5.05
C PRO A 205 13.98 -7.61 6.45
N PRO A 206 15.19 -7.19 6.83
CA PRO A 206 15.71 -7.41 8.18
C PRO A 206 14.83 -6.81 9.29
N GLN A 207 14.02 -5.81 8.97
CA GLN A 207 13.13 -5.06 9.86
C GLN A 207 12.00 -5.92 10.45
N ILE A 208 11.75 -7.13 9.96
CA ILE A 208 10.84 -8.08 10.61
C ILE A 208 11.18 -8.30 12.10
N MET A 209 12.46 -8.20 12.44
CA MET A 209 12.93 -8.31 13.84
C MET A 209 12.45 -7.16 14.73
N VAL A 210 12.00 -6.05 14.15
CA VAL A 210 11.39 -4.91 14.85
C VAL A 210 9.86 -5.01 14.78
N TRP A 211 9.32 -5.26 13.57
CA TRP A 211 7.89 -5.26 13.32
C TRP A 211 7.16 -6.43 14.01
N ASP A 212 7.78 -7.60 14.03
CA ASP A 212 7.23 -8.82 14.61
C ASP A 212 8.04 -9.33 15.81
N LEU A 213 8.69 -8.44 16.54
CA LEU A 213 9.52 -8.80 17.69
C LEU A 213 8.82 -9.79 18.63
N LYS A 214 7.52 -9.57 18.90
CA LYS A 214 6.70 -10.44 19.75
C LYS A 214 6.69 -11.91 19.30
N ASN A 215 6.70 -12.14 17.99
CA ASN A 215 6.62 -13.47 17.38
C ASN A 215 7.99 -14.08 17.12
N LEU A 216 9.03 -13.26 16.98
CA LEU A 216 10.32 -13.65 16.43
C LEU A 216 11.46 -13.67 17.44
N ASP A 217 11.40 -12.85 18.52
CA ASP A 217 12.50 -12.78 19.47
C ASP A 217 12.81 -14.13 20.13
N GLY A 218 14.09 -14.43 20.25
CA GLY A 218 14.56 -15.72 20.78
C GLY A 218 14.49 -16.89 19.78
N ASN A 219 13.76 -16.79 18.68
CA ASN A 219 13.53 -17.87 17.73
C ASN A 219 14.32 -17.72 16.43
N VAL A 220 14.44 -16.50 15.92
CA VAL A 220 15.11 -16.21 14.65
C VAL A 220 15.91 -14.91 14.73
N ARG A 221 16.80 -14.72 13.74
CA ARG A 221 17.51 -13.48 13.43
C ARG A 221 17.55 -13.30 11.91
N THR A 222 17.76 -12.07 11.48
CA THR A 222 17.98 -11.73 10.07
C THR A 222 19.41 -11.29 9.85
N ARG A 223 19.93 -11.57 8.66
CA ARG A 223 21.18 -11.05 8.12
C ARG A 223 20.89 -9.95 7.10
N ASP A 224 21.88 -9.09 6.85
CA ASP A 224 21.79 -8.14 5.74
C ASP A 224 21.54 -8.86 4.41
N ILE A 225 20.63 -8.33 3.60
CA ILE A 225 20.20 -8.93 2.33
C ILE A 225 21.38 -9.06 1.36
N VAL A 226 22.16 -7.97 1.21
CA VAL A 226 23.26 -7.92 0.23
C VAL A 226 24.42 -8.82 0.68
N GLU A 227 24.70 -8.87 1.98
CA GLU A 227 25.69 -9.79 2.55
C GLU A 227 25.30 -11.25 2.27
N ALA A 228 24.05 -11.63 2.50
CA ALA A 228 23.55 -12.97 2.21
C ALA A 228 23.63 -13.28 0.70
N ALA A 229 23.24 -12.34 -0.16
CA ALA A 229 23.33 -12.51 -1.61
C ALA A 229 24.78 -12.77 -2.06
N ARG A 230 25.73 -11.97 -1.60
CA ARG A 230 27.17 -12.13 -1.92
C ARG A 230 27.75 -13.47 -1.42
N ALA A 231 27.22 -14.03 -0.35
CA ALA A 231 27.67 -15.31 0.16
C ALA A 231 27.12 -16.49 -0.67
N TRP A 232 25.82 -16.48 -1.02
CA TRP A 232 25.15 -17.64 -1.59
C TRP A 232 25.18 -17.69 -3.14
N VAL A 233 25.15 -16.54 -3.84
CA VAL A 233 25.11 -16.51 -5.31
C VAL A 233 26.33 -17.20 -5.97
N PRO A 234 27.58 -17.02 -5.49
CA PRO A 234 28.72 -17.77 -6.02
C PRO A 234 28.56 -19.29 -5.89
N GLN A 235 28.04 -19.78 -4.77
CA GLN A 235 27.79 -21.20 -4.57
C GLN A 235 26.76 -21.74 -5.57
N MET A 236 25.68 -21.02 -5.84
CA MET A 236 24.71 -21.43 -6.86
C MET A 236 25.37 -21.59 -8.24
N LYS A 237 26.28 -20.68 -8.62
CA LYS A 237 27.04 -20.77 -9.88
C LYS A 237 28.02 -21.96 -9.87
N GLU A 238 28.68 -22.23 -8.73
CA GLU A 238 29.55 -23.40 -8.55
C GLU A 238 28.74 -24.71 -8.67
N GLU A 239 27.50 -24.77 -8.17
CA GLU A 239 26.59 -25.92 -8.31
C GLU A 239 25.98 -26.03 -9.72
N GLY A 240 26.31 -25.10 -10.59
CA GLY A 240 26.03 -25.17 -12.01
C GLY A 240 24.80 -24.39 -12.48
N ALA A 241 24.24 -23.48 -11.69
CA ALA A 241 23.18 -22.59 -12.14
C ALA A 241 23.64 -21.80 -13.38
N ASP A 242 22.89 -21.91 -14.47
CA ASP A 242 23.13 -21.14 -15.69
C ASP A 242 22.75 -19.67 -15.47
N ILE A 243 21.53 -19.43 -14.95
CA ILE A 243 21.02 -18.10 -14.57
C ILE A 243 20.59 -18.11 -13.10
N VAL A 244 20.69 -16.95 -12.44
CA VAL A 244 20.26 -16.75 -11.05
C VAL A 244 19.25 -15.61 -10.98
N ILE A 245 18.10 -15.91 -10.38
CA ILE A 245 16.99 -15.01 -10.15
C ILE A 245 16.92 -14.70 -8.66
N ALA A 246 16.84 -13.42 -8.31
CA ALA A 246 16.61 -12.99 -6.95
C ALA A 246 15.12 -12.66 -6.74
N LEU A 247 14.48 -13.33 -5.77
CA LEU A 247 13.20 -12.95 -5.18
C LEU A 247 13.51 -12.07 -3.97
N SER A 248 13.57 -10.77 -4.21
CA SER A 248 13.91 -9.81 -3.18
C SER A 248 12.64 -9.18 -2.66
N HIS A 249 12.03 -9.78 -1.60
CA HIS A 249 10.91 -9.12 -0.93
C HIS A 249 11.43 -7.91 -0.16
N SER A 250 11.75 -6.88 -0.90
CA SER A 250 12.42 -5.66 -0.46
C SER A 250 12.17 -4.61 -1.55
N GLY A 251 12.03 -3.35 -1.15
CA GLY A 251 11.77 -2.28 -2.09
C GLY A 251 13.00 -1.80 -2.87
N ILE A 252 12.80 -0.76 -3.64
CA ILE A 252 13.83 -0.10 -4.45
C ILE A 252 14.20 1.22 -3.79
N ASP A 253 15.44 1.33 -3.31
CA ASP A 253 16.07 2.56 -2.84
C ASP A 253 17.55 2.55 -3.21
N VAL A 254 18.13 3.72 -3.49
CA VAL A 254 19.56 3.89 -3.83
C VAL A 254 20.38 4.36 -2.62
N LYS A 255 19.75 4.57 -1.46
CA LYS A 255 20.42 4.95 -0.23
C LYS A 255 21.10 3.73 0.40
N GLN A 256 22.43 3.74 0.39
CA GLN A 256 23.24 2.68 0.97
C GLN A 256 23.23 2.75 2.51
N GLY A 257 23.19 1.58 3.16
CA GLY A 257 23.23 1.41 4.62
C GLY A 257 23.44 -0.04 5.00
N ASP A 258 23.55 -0.30 6.30
CA ASP A 258 23.54 -1.64 6.85
C ASP A 258 22.10 -2.08 7.13
N MET A 259 21.79 -3.37 6.97
CA MET A 259 20.47 -3.93 7.24
C MET A 259 19.34 -3.15 6.52
N MET A 260 19.55 -2.84 5.24
CA MET A 260 18.60 -2.05 4.44
C MET A 260 17.26 -2.77 4.30
N GLU A 261 16.16 -2.02 4.50
CA GLU A 261 14.80 -2.47 4.22
C GLU A 261 14.57 -2.59 2.70
N ASN A 262 14.94 -1.55 1.95
CA ASN A 262 14.74 -1.44 0.51
C ASN A 262 16.07 -1.68 -0.23
N ALA A 263 16.51 -2.94 -0.32
CA ALA A 263 17.84 -3.33 -0.78
C ALA A 263 17.89 -3.84 -2.23
N SER A 264 16.76 -3.94 -2.94
CA SER A 264 16.70 -4.60 -4.26
C SER A 264 17.61 -3.97 -5.32
N PHE A 265 17.85 -2.65 -5.23
CA PHE A 265 18.83 -1.98 -6.06
C PHE A 265 20.25 -2.55 -5.87
N PHE A 266 20.65 -2.77 -4.63
CA PHE A 266 21.99 -3.31 -4.30
C PHE A 266 22.08 -4.81 -4.57
N VAL A 267 20.98 -5.55 -4.44
CA VAL A 267 20.89 -6.97 -4.86
C VAL A 267 21.16 -7.11 -6.36
N ALA A 268 20.59 -6.22 -7.18
CA ALA A 268 20.86 -6.21 -8.63
C ALA A 268 22.37 -6.01 -8.96
N GLY A 269 23.09 -5.31 -8.10
CA GLY A 269 24.54 -5.09 -8.24
C GLY A 269 25.41 -6.27 -7.80
N VAL A 270 24.85 -7.36 -7.27
CA VAL A 270 25.63 -8.55 -6.88
C VAL A 270 26.01 -9.36 -8.12
N ASP A 271 27.30 -9.65 -8.25
CA ASP A 271 27.82 -10.44 -9.38
C ASP A 271 27.17 -11.83 -9.40
N GLY A 272 26.72 -12.23 -10.58
CA GLY A 272 26.09 -13.53 -10.81
C GLY A 272 24.55 -13.50 -10.73
N ILE A 273 23.92 -12.42 -10.28
CA ILE A 273 22.46 -12.22 -10.39
C ILE A 273 22.14 -11.75 -11.81
N ASP A 274 21.14 -12.37 -12.44
CA ASP A 274 20.73 -12.13 -13.82
C ASP A 274 19.39 -11.37 -13.91
N ALA A 275 18.51 -11.51 -12.90
CA ALA A 275 17.22 -10.81 -12.83
C ALA A 275 16.78 -10.61 -11.36
N VAL A 276 16.04 -9.53 -11.08
CA VAL A 276 15.54 -9.21 -9.73
C VAL A 276 14.03 -9.01 -9.77
N PHE A 277 13.32 -9.74 -8.93
CA PHE A 277 11.91 -9.57 -8.65
C PHE A 277 11.76 -8.89 -7.29
N THR A 278 10.97 -7.80 -7.22
CA THR A 278 10.90 -6.94 -6.04
C THR A 278 9.45 -6.80 -5.55
N GLY A 279 9.26 -6.33 -4.32
CA GLY A 279 7.93 -6.14 -3.73
C GLY A 279 7.96 -5.17 -2.56
N HIS A 280 7.17 -5.44 -1.50
CA HIS A 280 7.17 -4.76 -0.22
C HIS A 280 6.62 -3.32 -0.23
N GLN A 281 7.02 -2.48 -1.18
CA GLN A 281 6.61 -1.08 -1.24
C GLN A 281 5.19 -0.87 -1.80
N HIS A 282 4.53 -1.91 -2.31
CA HIS A 282 3.21 -1.81 -2.96
C HIS A 282 3.18 -0.85 -4.15
N LEU A 283 4.30 -0.72 -4.85
CA LEU A 283 4.45 0.12 -6.03
C LEU A 283 4.50 -0.75 -7.30
N VAL A 284 4.59 -0.09 -8.44
CA VAL A 284 4.70 -0.74 -9.76
C VAL A 284 5.98 -0.29 -10.45
N PHE A 285 6.84 -1.27 -10.82
CA PHE A 285 8.04 -1.03 -11.59
C PHE A 285 8.15 -2.07 -12.72
N PRO A 286 8.51 -1.65 -13.95
CA PRO A 286 8.73 -0.31 -14.46
C PRO A 286 7.41 0.47 -14.66
N GLY A 287 7.51 1.77 -14.98
CA GLY A 287 6.43 2.54 -15.58
C GLY A 287 5.81 3.67 -14.75
N LYS A 288 6.12 3.82 -13.45
CA LYS A 288 5.62 4.94 -12.64
C LYS A 288 6.69 5.95 -12.25
N LYS A 289 6.21 7.14 -11.85
CA LYS A 289 7.05 8.30 -11.52
C LYS A 289 7.86 8.13 -10.24
N ASP A 290 7.49 7.19 -9.38
CA ASP A 290 8.03 7.05 -8.03
C ASP A 290 9.55 6.82 -7.99
N PHE A 291 10.10 6.22 -9.04
CA PHE A 291 11.53 5.91 -9.14
C PHE A 291 12.31 6.76 -10.16
N GLN A 292 11.70 7.77 -10.78
CA GLN A 292 12.28 8.52 -11.94
C GLN A 292 13.55 9.32 -11.62
N ALA A 293 13.78 9.67 -10.36
CA ALA A 293 14.91 10.51 -9.95
C ALA A 293 16.07 9.71 -9.33
N LEU A 294 16.00 8.38 -9.36
CA LEU A 294 17.02 7.52 -8.74
C LEU A 294 18.11 7.16 -9.73
N ASP A 295 19.36 7.44 -9.39
CA ASP A 295 20.51 7.11 -10.22
C ASP A 295 20.72 5.58 -10.33
N GLY A 296 20.97 5.09 -11.56
CA GLY A 296 21.11 3.66 -11.83
C GLY A 296 19.78 2.90 -11.92
N VAL A 297 18.62 3.57 -11.84
CA VAL A 297 17.28 3.02 -12.04
C VAL A 297 16.71 3.50 -13.38
N ASP A 298 16.47 2.57 -14.31
CA ASP A 298 15.83 2.88 -15.60
C ASP A 298 14.37 2.44 -15.56
N THR A 299 13.46 3.40 -15.33
CA THR A 299 12.01 3.14 -15.22
C THR A 299 11.33 2.84 -16.56
N GLN A 300 11.99 3.07 -17.68
CA GLN A 300 11.47 2.74 -19.02
C GLN A 300 11.87 1.34 -19.45
N LYS A 301 13.14 0.97 -19.22
CA LYS A 301 13.64 -0.37 -19.54
C LYS A 301 13.33 -1.39 -18.47
N GLY A 302 12.95 -0.96 -17.26
CA GLY A 302 12.75 -1.83 -16.12
C GLY A 302 14.06 -2.46 -15.66
N THR A 303 15.08 -1.63 -15.38
CA THR A 303 16.36 -2.15 -14.90
C THR A 303 16.86 -1.44 -13.64
N LEU A 304 17.50 -2.23 -12.77
CA LEU A 304 18.28 -1.77 -11.62
C LEU A 304 19.74 -2.10 -11.85
N GLN A 305 20.63 -1.10 -11.84
CA GLN A 305 22.06 -1.25 -12.18
C GLN A 305 22.28 -2.02 -13.50
N GLY A 306 21.39 -1.80 -14.48
CA GLY A 306 21.44 -2.47 -15.79
C GLY A 306 20.90 -3.91 -15.81
N LYS A 307 20.47 -4.49 -14.68
CA LYS A 307 19.82 -5.80 -14.60
C LYS A 307 18.30 -5.67 -14.73
N PRO A 308 17.60 -6.57 -15.45
CA PRO A 308 16.16 -6.56 -15.54
C PRO A 308 15.54 -6.73 -14.15
N ALA A 309 14.56 -5.90 -13.85
CA ALA A 309 13.85 -5.93 -12.58
C ALA A 309 12.37 -5.60 -12.77
N VAL A 310 11.52 -6.13 -11.89
CA VAL A 310 10.08 -5.85 -11.91
C VAL A 310 9.53 -5.82 -10.49
N MET A 311 8.48 -5.01 -10.27
CA MET A 311 7.63 -5.01 -9.08
C MET A 311 6.18 -5.07 -9.54
N GLY A 312 5.49 -6.17 -9.23
CA GLY A 312 4.16 -6.52 -9.73
C GLY A 312 2.99 -5.88 -8.99
N GLY A 313 3.18 -4.73 -8.33
CA GLY A 313 2.12 -4.07 -7.56
C GLY A 313 1.78 -4.82 -6.28
N PHE A 314 0.49 -4.90 -5.94
CA PHE A 314 -0.01 -5.58 -4.74
C PHE A 314 -1.44 -6.07 -4.95
N TRP A 315 -1.92 -7.02 -4.10
CA TRP A 315 -3.27 -7.59 -4.11
C TRP A 315 -3.69 -8.23 -5.44
N GLY A 316 -2.71 -8.63 -6.26
CA GLY A 316 -2.96 -9.15 -7.59
C GLY A 316 -3.41 -8.10 -8.61
N SER A 317 -3.19 -6.81 -8.35
CA SER A 317 -3.54 -5.70 -9.26
C SER A 317 -2.74 -5.71 -10.57
N HIS A 318 -1.54 -6.24 -10.53
CA HIS A 318 -0.61 -6.37 -11.65
C HIS A 318 0.09 -7.73 -11.58
N MET A 319 0.67 -8.11 -12.69
CA MET A 319 1.61 -9.22 -12.80
C MET A 319 2.93 -8.68 -13.32
N GLY A 320 4.03 -8.98 -12.62
CA GLY A 320 5.38 -8.70 -13.08
C GLY A 320 5.80 -9.68 -14.17
N LEU A 321 6.51 -9.18 -15.17
CA LEU A 321 7.04 -9.96 -16.29
C LEU A 321 8.49 -9.58 -16.54
N ILE A 322 9.35 -10.60 -16.62
CA ILE A 322 10.70 -10.46 -17.18
C ILE A 322 10.84 -11.47 -18.33
N ASP A 323 11.09 -10.96 -19.52
CA ASP A 323 11.44 -11.77 -20.68
C ASP A 323 12.95 -11.81 -20.83
N LEU A 324 13.53 -12.99 -20.76
CA LEU A 324 14.96 -13.22 -20.99
C LEU A 324 15.17 -13.85 -22.36
N MET A 325 15.98 -13.21 -23.19
CA MET A 325 16.57 -13.86 -24.34
C MET A 325 17.87 -14.51 -23.91
N LEU A 326 17.86 -15.84 -23.86
CA LEU A 326 18.99 -16.66 -23.46
C LEU A 326 19.77 -17.06 -24.69
N GLU A 327 21.08 -17.06 -24.61
CA GLU A 327 21.99 -17.57 -25.65
C GLU A 327 22.83 -18.70 -25.06
N ARG A 328 22.97 -19.76 -25.83
CA ARG A 328 23.73 -20.93 -25.43
C ARG A 328 25.19 -20.82 -25.88
N ASP A 329 26.11 -20.92 -24.92
CA ASP A 329 27.54 -21.01 -25.12
C ASP A 329 28.03 -22.38 -24.60
N GLY A 330 28.37 -23.26 -25.54
CA GLY A 330 28.65 -24.66 -25.20
C GLY A 330 27.46 -25.37 -24.57
N SER A 331 27.59 -25.77 -23.30
CA SER A 331 26.52 -26.39 -22.49
C SER A 331 25.78 -25.42 -21.61
N LYS A 332 26.25 -24.18 -21.45
CA LYS A 332 25.74 -23.15 -20.54
C LYS A 332 24.81 -22.17 -21.24
N TRP A 333 23.85 -21.66 -20.50
CA TRP A 333 23.03 -20.54 -20.93
C TRP A 333 23.49 -19.23 -20.29
N ARG A 334 23.37 -18.12 -21.00
CA ARG A 334 23.59 -16.77 -20.50
C ARG A 334 22.50 -15.84 -21.00
N VAL A 335 22.19 -14.78 -20.23
CA VAL A 335 21.26 -13.74 -20.65
C VAL A 335 21.95 -12.87 -21.71
N ALA A 336 21.38 -12.83 -22.91
CA ALA A 336 21.85 -11.99 -24.01
C ALA A 336 21.15 -10.62 -24.02
N SER A 337 19.85 -10.61 -23.73
CA SER A 337 19.05 -9.39 -23.52
C SER A 337 17.82 -9.69 -22.68
N ALA A 338 17.19 -8.64 -22.15
CA ALA A 338 15.99 -8.78 -21.34
C ALA A 338 15.05 -7.57 -21.50
N THR A 339 13.78 -7.76 -21.18
CA THR A 339 12.79 -6.70 -20.97
C THR A 339 11.98 -6.97 -19.73
N SER A 340 11.51 -5.91 -19.08
CA SER A 340 10.66 -5.98 -17.91
C SER A 340 9.36 -5.20 -18.16
N GLU A 341 8.25 -5.73 -17.64
CA GLU A 341 6.92 -5.14 -17.77
C GLU A 341 6.11 -5.46 -16.50
N ALA A 342 5.28 -4.53 -16.05
CA ALA A 342 4.23 -4.79 -15.06
C ALA A 342 2.88 -4.66 -15.76
N ARG A 343 2.13 -5.77 -15.87
CA ARG A 343 0.89 -5.85 -16.64
C ARG A 343 -0.31 -5.82 -15.70
N PRO A 344 -1.21 -4.78 -15.80
CA PRO A 344 -2.37 -4.65 -14.93
C PRO A 344 -3.51 -5.61 -15.30
N ILE A 345 -4.36 -5.93 -14.30
CA ILE A 345 -5.63 -6.65 -14.50
C ILE A 345 -6.80 -5.71 -14.82
N PHE A 346 -6.58 -4.41 -14.79
CA PHE A 346 -7.60 -3.39 -15.07
C PHE A 346 -7.00 -2.20 -15.80
N GLU A 347 -7.85 -1.42 -16.45
CA GLU A 347 -7.50 -0.14 -17.06
C GLU A 347 -8.41 0.97 -16.56
N ARG A 348 -7.96 2.22 -16.65
CA ARG A 348 -8.76 3.38 -16.28
C ARG A 348 -9.39 4.04 -17.50
N VAL A 349 -10.70 3.86 -17.66
CA VAL A 349 -11.50 4.43 -18.77
C VAL A 349 -12.56 5.35 -18.19
N ASP A 350 -12.64 6.59 -18.68
CA ASP A 350 -13.60 7.60 -18.21
C ASP A 350 -13.64 7.76 -16.68
N ASN A 351 -12.47 7.82 -16.05
CA ASN A 351 -12.26 7.89 -14.60
C ASN A 351 -12.81 6.69 -13.80
N LYS A 352 -13.18 5.58 -14.46
CA LYS A 352 -13.60 4.33 -13.82
C LYS A 352 -12.58 3.23 -14.10
N ASN A 353 -12.33 2.40 -13.12
CA ASN A 353 -11.53 1.19 -13.32
C ASN A 353 -12.42 0.13 -13.99
N LYS A 354 -11.91 -0.45 -15.08
CA LYS A 354 -12.55 -1.54 -15.81
C LYS A 354 -11.61 -2.74 -15.84
N PRO A 355 -12.06 -3.95 -15.48
CA PRO A 355 -11.23 -5.13 -15.57
C PRO A 355 -10.88 -5.43 -17.04
N THR A 356 -9.63 -5.84 -17.27
CA THR A 356 -9.14 -6.28 -18.60
C THR A 356 -9.21 -7.79 -18.77
N VAL A 357 -9.45 -8.51 -17.69
CA VAL A 357 -9.54 -9.97 -17.63
C VAL A 357 -10.70 -10.39 -16.73
N GLU A 358 -11.29 -11.53 -17.04
CA GLU A 358 -12.34 -12.16 -16.22
C GLU A 358 -11.72 -12.92 -15.04
N ASP A 359 -12.56 -13.29 -14.07
CA ASP A 359 -12.17 -14.14 -12.96
C ASP A 359 -11.97 -15.60 -13.39
N ASP A 360 -10.91 -16.22 -12.88
CA ASP A 360 -10.69 -17.65 -13.06
C ASP A 360 -11.68 -18.46 -12.23
N LYS A 361 -12.53 -19.20 -12.92
CA LYS A 361 -13.59 -20.01 -12.30
C LYS A 361 -13.06 -21.12 -11.41
N ARG A 362 -11.83 -21.61 -11.65
CA ARG A 362 -11.18 -22.65 -10.82
C ARG A 362 -10.89 -22.10 -9.43
N ILE A 363 -10.35 -20.87 -9.38
CA ILE A 363 -10.02 -20.18 -8.13
C ILE A 363 -11.31 -19.82 -7.38
N ILE A 364 -12.31 -19.24 -8.08
CA ILE A 364 -13.61 -18.89 -7.46
C ILE A 364 -14.23 -20.14 -6.81
N ALA A 365 -14.31 -21.26 -7.55
CA ALA A 365 -14.92 -22.49 -7.04
C ALA A 365 -14.14 -23.09 -5.85
N ALA A 366 -12.81 -23.05 -5.88
CA ALA A 366 -11.96 -23.57 -4.81
C ALA A 366 -12.07 -22.78 -3.50
N LEU A 367 -12.47 -21.50 -3.59
CA LEU A 367 -12.46 -20.57 -2.47
C LEU A 367 -13.87 -20.12 -2.02
N GLU A 368 -14.92 -20.62 -2.65
CA GLU A 368 -16.31 -20.24 -2.34
C GLU A 368 -16.63 -20.39 -0.85
N GLN A 369 -16.25 -21.50 -0.24
CA GLN A 369 -16.51 -21.75 1.18
C GLN A 369 -15.76 -20.77 2.08
N ASP A 370 -14.48 -20.48 1.76
CA ASP A 370 -13.67 -19.53 2.52
C ASP A 370 -14.20 -18.10 2.34
N HIS A 371 -14.70 -17.76 1.14
CA HIS A 371 -15.36 -16.49 0.85
C HIS A 371 -16.60 -16.29 1.72
N GLN A 372 -17.53 -17.24 1.73
CA GLN A 372 -18.77 -17.15 2.51
C GLN A 372 -18.49 -17.08 4.01
N ALA A 373 -17.52 -17.84 4.50
CA ALA A 373 -17.10 -17.78 5.89
C ALA A 373 -16.50 -16.42 6.26
N THR A 374 -15.69 -15.84 5.36
CA THR A 374 -15.12 -14.50 5.57
C THR A 374 -16.21 -13.42 5.56
N LEU A 375 -17.19 -13.50 4.67
CA LEU A 375 -18.36 -12.59 4.67
C LEU A 375 -19.12 -12.65 6.00
N ALA A 376 -19.34 -13.85 6.51
CA ALA A 376 -19.98 -14.02 7.82
C ALA A 376 -19.13 -13.40 8.94
N TYR A 377 -17.80 -13.55 8.87
CA TYR A 377 -16.86 -12.99 9.82
C TYR A 377 -16.88 -11.44 9.83
N VAL A 378 -16.75 -10.78 8.67
CA VAL A 378 -16.67 -9.30 8.59
C VAL A 378 -18.00 -8.61 8.89
N ARG A 379 -19.12 -9.32 8.75
CA ARG A 379 -20.46 -8.79 9.03
C ARG A 379 -20.86 -8.94 10.49
N ARG A 380 -20.13 -9.73 11.27
CA ARG A 380 -20.35 -9.83 12.71
C ARG A 380 -19.88 -8.58 13.44
N PRO A 381 -20.59 -8.19 14.52
CA PRO A 381 -20.07 -7.16 15.42
C PRO A 381 -18.73 -7.56 16.03
N VAL A 382 -17.76 -6.63 16.01
CA VAL A 382 -16.45 -6.77 16.65
C VAL A 382 -16.32 -5.91 17.91
N GLY A 383 -17.30 -5.02 18.13
CA GLY A 383 -17.41 -4.15 19.28
C GLY A 383 -18.65 -3.28 19.17
N LYS A 384 -18.73 -2.26 20.01
CA LYS A 384 -19.85 -1.32 20.05
C LYS A 384 -19.35 0.12 20.08
N THR A 385 -20.19 1.05 19.60
CA THR A 385 -20.01 2.47 19.83
C THR A 385 -21.10 3.01 20.76
N SER A 386 -20.69 3.83 21.73
CA SER A 386 -21.60 4.48 22.69
C SER A 386 -22.25 5.77 22.16
N ALA A 387 -21.73 6.32 21.06
CA ALA A 387 -22.24 7.48 20.35
C ALA A 387 -22.18 7.25 18.83
N PRO A 388 -22.93 7.98 17.98
CA PRO A 388 -22.90 7.79 16.54
C PRO A 388 -21.52 8.16 15.96
N LEU A 389 -21.11 7.40 14.94
CA LEU A 389 -19.90 7.69 14.15
C LEU A 389 -20.35 8.30 12.83
N TYR A 390 -20.08 9.57 12.61
CA TYR A 390 -20.43 10.29 11.38
C TYR A 390 -19.28 11.21 10.95
N SER A 391 -19.30 11.66 9.71
CA SER A 391 -18.28 12.58 9.15
C SER A 391 -18.88 13.79 8.44
N TYR A 392 -20.15 14.09 8.68
CA TYR A 392 -20.86 15.18 8.01
C TYR A 392 -20.29 16.58 8.31
N PHE A 393 -19.68 16.76 9.48
CA PHE A 393 -19.09 18.02 9.91
C PHE A 393 -17.55 17.97 10.02
N ALA A 394 -16.92 16.90 9.60
CA ALA A 394 -15.48 16.68 9.77
C ALA A 394 -14.58 17.75 9.13
N LEU A 395 -15.10 18.53 8.18
CA LEU A 395 -14.39 19.67 7.60
C LEU A 395 -14.62 21.00 8.31
N VAL A 396 -15.53 21.07 9.31
CA VAL A 396 -15.92 22.34 9.94
C VAL A 396 -15.93 22.29 11.46
N ALA A 397 -15.90 21.11 12.05
CA ALA A 397 -15.86 20.90 13.50
C ALA A 397 -15.01 19.67 13.82
N ASP A 398 -14.61 19.53 15.07
CA ASP A 398 -14.07 18.27 15.57
C ASP A 398 -15.11 17.15 15.45
N ASP A 399 -14.69 15.95 15.05
CA ASP A 399 -15.60 14.97 14.44
C ASP A 399 -15.32 13.55 14.93
N PRO A 400 -16.37 12.78 15.26
CA PRO A 400 -16.22 11.43 15.81
C PRO A 400 -15.43 10.48 14.91
N SER A 401 -15.51 10.63 13.58
CA SER A 401 -14.80 9.73 12.67
C SER A 401 -13.28 9.94 12.70
N VAL A 402 -12.82 11.19 12.87
CA VAL A 402 -11.41 11.54 13.05
C VAL A 402 -10.92 11.15 14.43
N GLN A 403 -11.75 11.40 15.46
CA GLN A 403 -11.43 11.08 16.86
C GLN A 403 -11.12 9.59 17.06
N VAL A 404 -11.91 8.69 16.49
CA VAL A 404 -11.67 7.23 16.62
C VAL A 404 -10.35 6.81 15.96
N VAL A 405 -10.02 7.40 14.82
CA VAL A 405 -8.73 7.13 14.16
C VAL A 405 -7.58 7.58 15.05
N SER A 406 -7.66 8.78 15.62
CA SER A 406 -6.63 9.33 16.52
C SER A 406 -6.47 8.51 17.78
N GLN A 407 -7.57 8.08 18.41
CA GLN A 407 -7.55 7.20 19.57
C GLN A 407 -6.88 5.85 19.26
N ALA A 408 -7.19 5.25 18.11
CA ALA A 408 -6.63 3.97 17.71
C ALA A 408 -5.12 4.07 17.42
N GLN A 409 -4.69 5.12 16.71
CA GLN A 409 -3.27 5.37 16.43
C GLN A 409 -2.48 5.59 17.72
N THR A 410 -3.00 6.40 18.63
CA THR A 410 -2.37 6.68 19.93
C THR A 410 -2.30 5.41 20.79
N TRP A 411 -3.39 4.64 20.86
CA TRP A 411 -3.43 3.37 21.59
C TRP A 411 -2.35 2.40 21.08
N TYR A 412 -2.22 2.27 19.78
CA TYR A 412 -1.26 1.38 19.15
C TYR A 412 0.19 1.81 19.43
N LEU A 413 0.53 3.08 19.16
CA LEU A 413 1.90 3.55 19.34
C LEU A 413 2.31 3.65 20.82
N LYS A 414 1.38 3.90 21.73
CA LYS A 414 1.67 3.90 23.18
C LYS A 414 2.23 2.55 23.66
N ASP A 415 1.71 1.45 23.13
CA ASP A 415 2.24 0.11 23.46
C ASP A 415 3.62 -0.13 22.83
N ILE A 416 3.82 0.30 21.59
CA ILE A 416 5.08 0.16 20.86
C ILE A 416 6.20 0.98 21.51
N LEU A 417 5.92 2.24 21.85
CA LEU A 417 6.94 3.18 22.32
C LEU A 417 7.34 3.00 23.78
N LYS A 418 6.58 2.25 24.58
CA LYS A 418 6.78 2.11 26.04
C LYS A 418 8.18 1.64 26.46
N ASN A 419 8.87 0.92 25.59
CA ASN A 419 10.23 0.37 25.85
C ASN A 419 11.32 1.03 24.99
N THR A 420 11.02 2.20 24.39
CA THR A 420 11.94 2.93 23.54
C THR A 420 12.44 4.22 24.21
N GLN A 421 13.36 4.92 23.58
CA GLN A 421 13.82 6.24 24.01
C GLN A 421 12.72 7.33 23.98
N TRP A 422 11.62 7.10 23.27
CA TRP A 422 10.49 8.03 23.13
C TRP A 422 9.37 7.81 24.16
N LYS A 423 9.52 6.88 25.10
CA LYS A 423 8.49 6.52 26.08
C LYS A 423 7.94 7.71 26.90
N ASP A 424 8.78 8.70 27.15
CA ASP A 424 8.48 9.90 27.95
C ASP A 424 8.24 11.15 27.07
N VAL A 425 8.32 11.02 25.73
CA VAL A 425 8.01 12.11 24.79
C VAL A 425 6.49 12.16 24.60
N PRO A 426 5.85 13.34 24.67
CA PRO A 426 4.41 13.44 24.46
C PRO A 426 4.00 12.87 23.10
N LEU A 427 2.98 12.01 23.12
CA LEU A 427 2.42 11.35 21.95
C LEU A 427 1.12 12.04 21.52
N LEU A 428 1.09 12.54 20.30
CA LEU A 428 -0.03 13.17 19.62
C LEU A 428 -0.46 12.29 18.44
N SER A 429 -1.59 12.60 17.82
CA SER A 429 -2.08 11.89 16.63
C SER A 429 -2.59 12.87 15.59
N ALA A 430 -2.17 12.69 14.33
CA ALA A 430 -2.65 13.44 13.17
C ALA A 430 -3.50 12.53 12.29
N ALA A 431 -4.76 12.91 12.05
CA ALA A 431 -5.69 12.20 11.20
C ALA A 431 -6.53 13.17 10.36
N ALA A 432 -6.92 12.74 9.15
CA ALA A 432 -7.74 13.52 8.23
C ALA A 432 -9.06 12.81 7.94
N PRO A 433 -10.15 13.55 7.63
CA PRO A 433 -11.42 12.97 7.21
C PRO A 433 -11.32 12.48 5.76
N PHE A 434 -11.34 11.17 5.56
CA PHE A 434 -11.25 10.59 4.21
C PHE A 434 -12.60 10.50 3.50
N LYS A 435 -13.70 10.42 4.26
CA LYS A 435 -15.06 10.27 3.77
C LYS A 435 -15.89 11.49 4.17
N ALA A 436 -15.66 12.61 3.50
CA ALA A 436 -16.26 13.92 3.82
C ALA A 436 -16.89 14.61 2.58
N GLY A 437 -17.57 13.84 1.72
CA GLY A 437 -18.26 14.36 0.55
C GLY A 437 -17.32 14.89 -0.56
N GLY A 438 -17.47 16.15 -0.92
CA GLY A 438 -16.66 16.79 -1.95
C GLY A 438 -16.83 16.14 -3.34
N ARG A 439 -15.72 15.88 -4.04
CA ARG A 439 -15.72 15.27 -5.39
C ARG A 439 -16.32 13.87 -5.46
N ASN A 440 -16.48 13.19 -4.31
CA ASN A 440 -17.02 11.83 -4.23
C ASN A 440 -18.56 11.80 -4.08
N GLY A 441 -19.22 12.97 -3.94
CA GLY A 441 -20.67 13.12 -3.94
C GLY A 441 -21.31 13.30 -2.57
N ALA A 442 -22.60 13.64 -2.60
CA ALA A 442 -23.39 14.03 -1.43
C ALA A 442 -23.71 12.87 -0.46
N ASP A 443 -23.51 11.62 -0.88
CA ASP A 443 -23.70 10.42 -0.05
C ASP A 443 -22.37 9.85 0.48
N TYR A 444 -21.25 10.51 0.23
CA TYR A 444 -19.93 9.98 0.57
C TYR A 444 -19.47 10.42 1.96
N TYR A 445 -20.13 9.84 2.98
CA TYR A 445 -19.87 10.10 4.40
C TYR A 445 -19.83 8.80 5.20
N THR A 446 -19.14 8.82 6.34
CA THR A 446 -19.29 7.82 7.38
C THR A 446 -20.63 8.06 8.09
N ASP A 447 -21.40 6.99 8.34
CA ASP A 447 -22.69 7.06 9.03
C ASP A 447 -22.96 5.71 9.72
N VAL A 448 -22.46 5.56 10.94
CA VAL A 448 -22.63 4.35 11.77
C VAL A 448 -23.43 4.71 13.02
N PRO A 449 -24.62 4.13 13.21
CA PRO A 449 -25.47 4.43 14.38
C PRO A 449 -24.85 3.88 15.68
N VAL A 450 -25.32 4.38 16.80
CA VAL A 450 -25.01 3.84 18.14
C VAL A 450 -25.35 2.34 18.19
N GLY A 451 -24.46 1.54 18.75
CA GLY A 451 -24.64 0.11 18.89
C GLY A 451 -23.48 -0.69 18.30
N ASP A 452 -23.80 -1.78 17.64
CA ASP A 452 -22.80 -2.72 17.14
C ASP A 452 -21.97 -2.14 15.98
N ILE A 453 -20.66 -2.37 16.02
CA ILE A 453 -19.70 -2.06 14.95
C ILE A 453 -19.21 -3.37 14.37
N ALA A 454 -19.35 -3.56 13.06
CA ALA A 454 -18.74 -4.65 12.31
C ALA A 454 -17.43 -4.19 11.64
N ILE A 455 -16.59 -5.14 11.22
CA ILE A 455 -15.30 -4.85 10.54
C ILE A 455 -15.53 -3.94 9.31
N LYS A 456 -16.60 -4.18 8.55
CA LYS A 456 -16.95 -3.35 7.38
C LYS A 456 -17.15 -1.87 7.71
N ASN A 457 -17.60 -1.52 8.93
CA ASN A 457 -17.78 -0.13 9.33
C ASN A 457 -16.43 0.59 9.50
N VAL A 458 -15.34 -0.14 9.76
CA VAL A 458 -13.99 0.43 9.88
C VAL A 458 -13.49 0.94 8.53
N ALA A 459 -13.88 0.32 7.42
CA ALA A 459 -13.53 0.83 6.08
C ALA A 459 -14.12 2.21 5.80
N ASP A 460 -15.25 2.54 6.42
CA ASP A 460 -15.84 3.87 6.33
C ASP A 460 -15.05 4.93 7.11
N LEU A 461 -14.31 4.51 8.14
CA LEU A 461 -13.44 5.40 8.93
C LEU A 461 -12.09 5.61 8.26
N TYR A 462 -11.54 4.58 7.60
CA TYR A 462 -10.21 4.65 6.99
C TYR A 462 -10.17 3.92 5.63
N LEU A 463 -10.26 4.67 4.53
CA LEU A 463 -10.42 4.13 3.18
C LEU A 463 -9.14 3.54 2.58
N TYR A 464 -8.00 4.13 2.90
CA TYR A 464 -6.74 3.79 2.25
C TYR A 464 -5.98 2.71 3.04
N PRO A 465 -5.25 1.82 2.37
CA PRO A 465 -4.43 0.81 3.03
C PRO A 465 -3.10 1.39 3.55
N ASN A 466 -3.17 2.59 4.12
CA ASN A 466 -2.00 3.26 4.67
C ASN A 466 -1.56 2.59 5.98
N THR A 467 -0.27 2.37 6.12
CA THR A 467 0.34 1.87 7.35
C THR A 467 0.58 2.99 8.37
N VAL A 468 0.60 2.64 9.66
CA VAL A 468 0.86 3.61 10.74
C VAL A 468 2.33 4.03 10.72
N ARG A 469 2.60 5.30 10.96
CA ARG A 469 3.94 5.87 11.16
C ARG A 469 3.97 6.75 12.39
N ALA A 470 5.14 6.87 13.00
CA ALA A 470 5.42 7.87 14.03
C ALA A 470 6.53 8.79 13.56
N VAL A 471 6.34 10.10 13.71
CA VAL A 471 7.35 11.11 13.40
C VAL A 471 7.72 11.89 14.65
N GLU A 472 9.01 12.23 14.84
CA GLU A 472 9.47 13.16 15.89
C GLU A 472 9.58 14.57 15.31
N ILE A 473 8.80 15.50 15.85
CA ILE A 473 8.77 16.90 15.44
C ILE A 473 8.68 17.84 16.65
N THR A 474 8.90 19.11 16.41
CA THR A 474 8.85 20.17 17.45
C THR A 474 7.49 20.85 17.48
N GLY A 475 7.20 21.59 18.58
CA GLY A 475 5.99 22.41 18.69
C GLY A 475 5.87 23.47 17.57
N ALA A 476 6.98 24.01 17.10
CA ALA A 476 6.99 24.90 15.94
C ALA A 476 6.53 24.17 14.67
N GLN A 477 6.97 22.94 14.44
CA GLN A 477 6.59 22.14 13.28
C GLN A 477 5.12 21.65 13.36
N ILE A 478 4.60 21.39 14.57
CA ILE A 478 3.16 21.14 14.80
C ILE A 478 2.35 22.34 14.32
N LYS A 479 2.76 23.55 14.66
CA LYS A 479 2.08 24.77 14.21
C LYS A 479 2.08 24.88 12.68
N GLU A 480 3.22 24.66 12.03
CA GLU A 480 3.29 24.71 10.57
C GLU A 480 2.46 23.62 9.88
N TRP A 481 2.38 22.42 10.49
CA TRP A 481 1.49 21.37 10.02
C TRP A 481 0.02 21.83 10.03
N LEU A 482 -0.43 22.40 11.14
CA LEU A 482 -1.80 22.93 11.29
C LEU A 482 -2.06 24.14 10.38
N GLU A 483 -1.07 25.03 10.16
CA GLU A 483 -1.17 26.13 9.20
C GLU A 483 -1.38 25.61 7.76
N MET A 484 -0.71 24.51 7.38
CA MET A 484 -0.94 23.87 6.08
C MET A 484 -2.34 23.25 6.01
N SER A 485 -2.78 22.51 7.02
CA SER A 485 -4.15 21.96 7.12
C SER A 485 -5.22 23.05 6.98
N ALA A 486 -5.03 24.20 7.65
CA ALA A 486 -5.96 25.32 7.59
C ALA A 486 -6.08 25.97 6.20
N GLY A 487 -5.23 25.58 5.24
CA GLY A 487 -5.33 25.98 3.83
C GLY A 487 -6.63 25.55 3.13
N ILE A 488 -7.37 24.59 3.72
CA ILE A 488 -8.70 24.18 3.21
C ILE A 488 -9.75 25.27 3.32
N PHE A 489 -9.57 26.27 4.16
CA PHE A 489 -10.54 27.33 4.37
C PHE A 489 -10.23 28.56 3.50
N ASN A 490 -11.26 29.15 2.91
CA ASN A 490 -11.17 30.47 2.29
C ASN A 490 -10.85 31.54 3.34
N ARG A 491 -10.36 32.68 2.90
CA ARG A 491 -10.29 33.88 3.73
C ARG A 491 -11.68 34.47 3.91
N ILE A 492 -12.06 34.75 5.14
CA ILE A 492 -13.38 35.29 5.50
C ILE A 492 -13.23 36.75 5.92
N GLU A 493 -14.01 37.64 5.30
CA GLU A 493 -14.06 39.04 5.63
C GLU A 493 -14.98 39.28 6.84
N PRO A 494 -14.50 39.84 7.95
CA PRO A 494 -15.33 40.15 9.11
C PRO A 494 -16.54 41.01 8.77
N GLY A 495 -17.70 40.75 9.34
CA GLY A 495 -18.94 41.50 9.17
C GLY A 495 -19.72 41.16 7.89
N LYS A 496 -19.24 40.26 7.04
CA LYS A 496 -19.98 39.80 5.85
C LYS A 496 -20.71 38.49 6.12
N ALA A 497 -21.89 38.36 5.51
CA ALA A 497 -22.71 37.15 5.64
C ALA A 497 -22.45 36.15 4.49
N ASP A 498 -22.71 34.88 4.75
CA ASP A 498 -22.84 33.77 3.80
C ASP A 498 -21.68 33.60 2.83
N GLN A 499 -20.46 33.80 3.32
CA GLN A 499 -19.24 33.61 2.53
C GLN A 499 -18.93 32.10 2.40
N PRO A 500 -18.46 31.61 1.24
CA PRO A 500 -18.08 30.21 1.07
C PRO A 500 -16.90 29.87 1.97
N LEU A 501 -17.08 28.86 2.82
CA LEU A 501 -16.07 28.48 3.82
C LEU A 501 -14.95 27.64 3.20
N ILE A 502 -15.30 26.62 2.41
CA ILE A 502 -14.36 25.60 1.94
C ILE A 502 -13.75 25.97 0.60
N ASN A 503 -12.44 25.87 0.49
CA ASN A 503 -11.72 25.89 -0.77
C ASN A 503 -11.79 24.50 -1.41
N THR A 504 -12.61 24.31 -2.43
CA THR A 504 -12.86 23.03 -3.10
C THR A 504 -11.65 22.49 -3.89
N GLU A 505 -10.60 23.29 -4.10
CA GLU A 505 -9.34 22.85 -4.70
C GLU A 505 -8.43 22.14 -3.69
N PHE A 506 -8.64 22.39 -2.38
CA PHE A 506 -7.87 21.76 -1.32
C PHE A 506 -8.43 20.36 -1.01
N PRO A 507 -7.65 19.28 -1.13
CA PRO A 507 -8.14 17.94 -0.86
C PRO A 507 -8.48 17.72 0.63
N SER A 508 -9.65 17.16 0.94
CA SER A 508 -10.08 16.88 2.31
C SER A 508 -9.11 15.97 3.08
N TYR A 509 -8.46 15.04 2.40
CA TYR A 509 -7.44 14.15 2.99
C TYR A 509 -6.11 14.87 3.36
N ASN A 510 -6.00 16.16 3.07
CA ASN A 510 -4.92 17.04 3.55
C ASN A 510 -5.39 17.97 4.68
N PHE A 511 -6.62 17.83 5.17
CA PHE A 511 -7.09 18.52 6.37
C PHE A 511 -6.82 17.65 7.60
N ASP A 512 -5.55 17.56 8.01
CA ASP A 512 -5.18 16.86 9.23
C ASP A 512 -5.60 17.65 10.47
N VAL A 513 -6.29 17.00 11.39
CA VAL A 513 -6.50 17.44 12.76
C VAL A 513 -5.45 16.77 13.64
N ILE A 514 -4.84 17.49 14.57
CA ILE A 514 -3.89 16.93 15.53
C ILE A 514 -4.55 16.82 16.89
N ASP A 515 -4.79 15.59 17.31
CA ASP A 515 -5.31 15.24 18.62
C ASP A 515 -4.21 15.30 19.71
N GLY A 516 -4.59 15.73 20.92
CA GLY A 516 -3.68 15.96 22.05
C GLY A 516 -3.16 17.39 22.17
N VAL A 517 -3.50 18.29 21.25
CA VAL A 517 -3.34 19.75 21.38
C VAL A 517 -4.68 20.45 21.19
N THR A 518 -4.84 21.67 21.73
CA THR A 518 -6.02 22.50 21.44
C THR A 518 -5.62 23.76 20.70
N TYR A 519 -6.46 24.23 19.76
CA TYR A 519 -6.17 25.41 18.95
C TYR A 519 -7.42 26.04 18.33
N ARG A 520 -7.28 27.27 17.85
CA ARG A 520 -8.32 27.94 17.05
C ARG A 520 -7.78 28.36 15.70
N ILE A 521 -8.67 28.42 14.70
CA ILE A 521 -8.35 28.81 13.33
C ILE A 521 -8.94 30.20 13.06
N ASP A 522 -8.11 31.23 12.86
CA ASP A 522 -8.51 32.57 12.49
C ASP A 522 -8.73 32.68 10.97
N LEU A 523 -9.99 32.62 10.56
CA LEU A 523 -10.40 32.69 9.17
C LEU A 523 -10.25 34.08 8.54
N SER A 524 -10.05 35.14 9.32
CA SER A 524 -9.82 36.50 8.82
C SER A 524 -8.48 36.63 8.11
N GLN A 525 -7.51 35.78 8.48
CA GLN A 525 -6.20 35.74 7.86
C GLN A 525 -6.22 34.94 6.53
N PRO A 526 -5.40 35.30 5.54
CA PRO A 526 -5.24 34.48 4.34
C PRO A 526 -4.57 33.13 4.68
N PRO A 527 -4.76 32.06 3.87
CA PRO A 527 -4.03 30.81 4.07
C PRO A 527 -2.53 31.02 3.92
N LYS A 528 -1.74 30.45 4.84
CA LYS A 528 -0.27 30.54 4.79
C LYS A 528 0.29 29.76 3.60
N TYR A 529 -0.27 28.59 3.36
CA TYR A 529 0.11 27.67 2.28
C TYR A 529 -1.01 27.47 1.28
N ASP A 530 -0.65 27.25 0.03
CA ASP A 530 -1.59 26.82 -1.02
C ASP A 530 -1.86 25.30 -0.95
N ALA A 531 -2.77 24.80 -1.77
CA ALA A 531 -3.12 23.37 -1.82
C ALA A 531 -1.96 22.42 -2.26
N LYS A 532 -0.84 22.98 -2.73
CA LYS A 532 0.36 22.24 -3.15
C LYS A 532 1.51 22.38 -2.16
N GLY A 533 1.30 23.04 -1.01
CA GLY A 533 2.31 23.27 0.01
C GLY A 533 3.23 24.47 -0.26
N GLY A 534 2.94 25.26 -1.30
CA GLY A 534 3.67 26.50 -1.57
C GLY A 534 3.32 27.60 -0.56
N ALA A 535 4.34 28.32 -0.06
CA ALA A 535 4.12 29.45 0.85
C ALA A 535 3.47 30.64 0.11
N ALA A 536 2.14 30.72 0.15
CA ALA A 536 1.37 31.77 -0.53
C ALA A 536 1.39 33.10 0.24
N ASN A 537 1.32 33.04 1.57
CA ASN A 537 1.32 34.21 2.45
C ASN A 537 2.20 33.93 3.69
N ALA A 538 3.52 33.98 3.55
CA ALA A 538 4.49 33.57 4.59
C ALA A 538 4.33 34.30 5.95
N GLY A 539 3.77 35.52 5.96
CA GLY A 539 3.48 36.28 7.18
C GLY A 539 2.13 35.94 7.82
N SER A 540 1.33 35.07 7.25
CA SER A 540 0.02 34.69 7.80
C SER A 540 0.17 33.79 9.02
N ASN A 541 -0.80 33.89 9.93
CA ASN A 541 -0.86 33.12 11.16
C ASN A 541 -2.34 32.81 11.47
N ARG A 542 -2.85 31.73 10.91
CA ARG A 542 -4.23 31.26 11.13
C ARG A 542 -4.39 30.49 12.41
N ILE A 543 -3.35 29.74 12.81
CA ILE A 543 -3.38 28.92 14.01
C ILE A 543 -3.04 29.79 15.22
N VAL A 544 -4.07 30.03 16.05
CA VAL A 544 -4.00 30.85 17.26
C VAL A 544 -4.34 30.00 18.49
N ASP A 545 -3.89 30.43 19.66
CA ASP A 545 -4.11 29.75 20.94
C ASP A 545 -3.75 28.25 20.92
N LEU A 546 -2.65 27.92 20.24
CA LEU A 546 -2.16 26.54 20.20
C LEU A 546 -1.58 26.17 21.57
N MET A 547 -2.24 25.20 22.24
CA MET A 547 -1.94 24.79 23.60
C MET A 547 -1.64 23.29 23.67
N PHE A 548 -0.73 22.92 24.54
CA PHE A 548 -0.47 21.55 24.97
C PHE A 548 -0.56 21.49 26.50
N ASP A 549 -1.32 20.53 27.03
CA ASP A 549 -1.56 20.37 28.48
C ASP A 549 -1.98 21.70 29.17
N GLY A 550 -2.88 22.45 28.51
CA GLY A 550 -3.43 23.72 29.01
C GLY A 550 -2.45 24.89 29.02
N LYS A 551 -1.27 24.77 28.41
CA LYS A 551 -0.25 25.82 28.29
C LYS A 551 0.06 26.11 26.82
N PRO A 552 0.45 27.35 26.47
CA PRO A 552 0.96 27.63 25.14
C PRO A 552 2.06 26.61 24.75
N ILE A 553 1.96 26.03 23.54
CA ILE A 553 2.91 25.03 23.11
C ILE A 553 4.33 25.64 23.08
N ASP A 554 5.30 24.95 23.64
CA ASP A 554 6.72 25.35 23.51
C ASP A 554 7.20 25.01 22.10
N PRO A 555 7.62 26.00 21.29
CA PRO A 555 8.10 25.76 19.93
C PRO A 555 9.29 24.81 19.83
N ALA A 556 10.10 24.69 20.89
CA ALA A 556 11.28 23.83 20.92
C ALA A 556 10.99 22.43 21.50
N GLN A 557 9.87 22.23 22.18
CA GLN A 557 9.51 20.94 22.76
C GLN A 557 9.33 19.89 21.66
N LYS A 558 9.87 18.71 21.89
CA LYS A 558 9.70 17.54 21.02
C LYS A 558 8.41 16.79 21.32
N PHE A 559 7.79 16.30 20.27
CA PHE A 559 6.59 15.48 20.27
C PHE A 559 6.76 14.29 19.32
N VAL A 560 6.17 13.19 19.66
CA VAL A 560 5.92 12.10 18.70
C VAL A 560 4.51 12.28 18.17
N VAL A 561 4.34 12.27 16.84
CA VAL A 561 3.03 12.35 16.20
C VAL A 561 2.76 11.05 15.43
N ALA A 562 1.69 10.36 15.81
CA ALA A 562 1.13 9.25 15.05
C ALA A 562 0.51 9.78 13.76
N THR A 563 0.75 9.12 12.64
CA THR A 563 0.19 9.48 11.34
C THR A 563 0.26 8.26 10.41
N ASN A 564 0.16 8.47 9.11
CA ASN A 564 0.25 7.41 8.11
C ASN A 564 1.49 7.55 7.21
N ASN A 565 1.83 6.49 6.47
CA ASN A 565 2.99 6.46 5.58
C ASN A 565 2.94 7.53 4.48
N TYR A 566 1.75 7.87 3.95
CA TYR A 566 1.61 8.94 2.96
C TYR A 566 2.06 10.29 3.53
N ARG A 567 1.54 10.67 4.71
CA ARG A 567 1.88 11.94 5.36
C ARG A 567 3.34 11.97 5.82
N ALA A 568 3.78 10.94 6.52
CA ALA A 568 5.16 10.84 7.02
C ALA A 568 6.21 10.84 5.90
N GLY A 569 5.88 10.29 4.74
CA GLY A 569 6.73 10.29 3.54
C GLY A 569 6.77 11.61 2.76
N GLY A 570 6.05 12.66 3.22
CA GLY A 570 6.00 13.98 2.56
C GLY A 570 4.75 14.19 1.70
N GLY A 571 3.79 13.28 1.72
CA GLY A 571 2.53 13.40 0.98
C GLY A 571 1.74 14.64 1.37
N GLY A 572 1.22 15.36 0.37
CA GLY A 572 0.54 16.64 0.53
C GLY A 572 1.48 17.84 0.74
N ASN A 573 2.81 17.63 0.71
CA ASN A 573 3.85 18.67 0.83
C ASN A 573 3.73 19.50 2.12
N PHE A 574 3.46 18.85 3.24
CA PHE A 574 3.43 19.52 4.54
C PHE A 574 4.83 20.00 4.93
N PRO A 575 4.95 21.25 5.42
CA PRO A 575 6.26 21.83 5.74
C PRO A 575 7.05 20.98 6.73
N ASP A 576 8.29 20.65 6.39
CA ASP A 576 9.23 19.86 7.21
C ASP A 576 8.75 18.45 7.60
N ILE A 577 7.63 17.96 7.05
CA ILE A 577 7.16 16.59 7.26
C ILE A 577 7.62 15.74 6.08
N ASN A 578 8.55 14.85 6.35
CA ASN A 578 9.14 13.96 5.34
C ASN A 578 9.79 12.74 6.02
N ALA A 579 10.26 11.80 5.23
CA ALA A 579 10.82 10.53 5.71
C ALA A 579 11.94 10.67 6.75
N SER A 580 12.69 11.78 6.75
CA SER A 580 13.76 12.00 7.75
C SER A 580 13.27 12.22 9.19
N LYS A 581 11.95 12.42 9.38
CA LYS A 581 11.32 12.59 10.68
C LYS A 581 10.76 11.29 11.25
N ILE A 582 10.69 10.24 10.43
CA ILE A 582 10.12 8.97 10.84
C ILE A 582 11.02 8.30 11.89
N ILE A 583 10.43 7.94 13.01
CA ILE A 583 11.09 7.22 14.11
C ILE A 583 10.57 5.79 14.27
N TYR A 584 9.41 5.49 13.69
CA TYR A 584 8.84 4.17 13.68
C TYR A 584 7.95 3.96 12.44
N GLU A 585 8.15 2.84 11.79
CA GLU A 585 7.36 2.36 10.65
C GLU A 585 6.63 1.09 11.06
N ALA A 586 5.30 1.16 11.14
CA ALA A 586 4.51 -0.02 11.44
C ALA A 586 4.25 -0.84 10.16
N PRO A 587 4.26 -2.17 10.24
CA PRO A 587 3.77 -3.02 9.16
C PRO A 587 2.24 -2.99 9.06
N ASP A 588 1.57 -2.67 10.16
CA ASP A 588 0.11 -2.69 10.28
C ASP A 588 -0.54 -1.51 9.57
N THR A 589 -1.66 -1.77 8.88
CA THR A 589 -2.48 -0.70 8.33
C THR A 589 -3.29 0.02 9.42
N ASN A 590 -3.65 1.28 9.17
CA ASN A 590 -4.53 2.01 10.08
C ASN A 590 -5.88 1.30 10.26
N ARG A 591 -6.41 0.63 9.23
CA ARG A 591 -7.64 -0.17 9.34
C ARG A 591 -7.50 -1.31 10.34
N ASP A 592 -6.41 -2.08 10.26
CA ASP A 592 -6.14 -3.17 11.18
C ASP A 592 -6.00 -2.67 12.63
N VAL A 593 -5.32 -1.54 12.79
CA VAL A 593 -5.14 -0.90 14.10
C VAL A 593 -6.49 -0.45 14.68
N ILE A 594 -7.38 0.15 13.86
CA ILE A 594 -8.73 0.55 14.31
C ILE A 594 -9.57 -0.66 14.71
N VAL A 595 -9.55 -1.75 13.91
CA VAL A 595 -10.25 -3.01 14.26
C VAL A 595 -9.75 -3.53 15.61
N ARG A 596 -8.43 -3.66 15.77
CA ARG A 596 -7.82 -4.14 17.02
C ARG A 596 -8.13 -3.25 18.21
N TYR A 597 -8.16 -1.94 18.01
CA TYR A 597 -8.58 -0.98 19.03
C TYR A 597 -10.03 -1.24 19.48
N ILE A 598 -10.99 -1.32 18.54
CA ILE A 598 -12.39 -1.58 18.82
C ILE A 598 -12.57 -2.92 19.56
N VAL A 599 -11.92 -3.99 19.09
CA VAL A 599 -11.94 -5.30 19.75
C VAL A 599 -11.40 -5.22 21.18
N SER A 600 -10.28 -4.51 21.40
CA SER A 600 -9.63 -4.39 22.71
C SER A 600 -10.47 -3.61 23.72
N GLN A 601 -11.24 -2.61 23.26
CA GLN A 601 -12.09 -1.77 24.10
C GLN A 601 -13.48 -2.41 24.33
N GLY A 602 -13.95 -3.28 23.45
CA GLY A 602 -15.31 -3.83 23.46
C GLY A 602 -16.37 -2.79 23.14
N THR A 603 -16.37 -1.65 23.82
CA THR A 603 -17.20 -0.48 23.54
C THR A 603 -16.33 0.77 23.47
N ILE A 604 -16.34 1.46 22.33
CA ILE A 604 -15.63 2.73 22.15
C ILE A 604 -16.54 3.92 22.40
N ASN A 605 -15.96 5.03 22.84
CA ASN A 605 -16.61 6.35 22.84
C ASN A 605 -15.96 7.20 21.73
N PRO A 606 -16.64 7.43 20.61
CA PRO A 606 -16.12 8.20 19.50
C PRO A 606 -16.36 9.71 19.65
N SER A 607 -17.01 10.17 20.73
CA SER A 607 -17.33 11.59 20.88
C SER A 607 -16.09 12.44 20.69
N ALA A 608 -16.22 13.45 19.85
CA ALA A 608 -15.20 14.47 19.67
C ALA A 608 -14.89 15.16 21.01
N ASP A 609 -13.65 15.57 21.20
CA ASP A 609 -13.19 16.24 22.43
C ASP A 609 -13.12 17.77 22.30
N ASP A 610 -13.59 18.29 21.15
CA ASP A 610 -13.65 19.72 20.82
C ASP A 610 -12.27 20.39 20.87
N ASN A 611 -11.23 19.69 20.45
CA ASN A 611 -9.84 20.14 20.52
C ASN A 611 -9.51 21.28 19.55
N TRP A 612 -10.37 21.57 18.59
CA TRP A 612 -10.21 22.72 17.71
C TRP A 612 -11.54 23.43 17.40
N SER A 613 -11.46 24.72 17.05
CA SER A 613 -12.61 25.52 16.63
C SER A 613 -12.16 26.72 15.79
N PHE A 614 -13.11 27.45 15.22
CA PHE A 614 -12.83 28.75 14.59
C PHE A 614 -12.68 29.85 15.65
N ALA A 615 -11.76 30.77 15.39
CA ALA A 615 -11.70 32.01 16.17
C ALA A 615 -12.99 32.85 15.92
N PRO A 616 -13.59 33.45 16.95
CA PRO A 616 -14.82 34.21 16.79
C PRO A 616 -14.64 35.40 15.82
N LEU A 617 -15.61 35.57 14.91
CA LEU A 617 -15.71 36.73 14.00
C LEU A 617 -17.14 37.32 14.11
N PRO A 618 -17.41 38.14 15.14
CA PRO A 618 -18.76 38.61 15.41
C PRO A 618 -19.42 39.30 14.23
N GLY A 619 -20.71 38.99 13.97
CA GLY A 619 -21.47 39.54 12.85
C GLY A 619 -21.13 38.94 11.49
N THR A 620 -20.39 37.83 11.46
CA THR A 620 -19.95 37.14 10.24
C THR A 620 -20.62 35.78 10.13
N SER A 621 -21.02 35.39 8.91
CA SER A 621 -21.45 34.02 8.67
C SER A 621 -20.78 33.42 7.43
N VAL A 622 -20.66 32.10 7.46
CA VAL A 622 -20.14 31.32 6.34
C VAL A 622 -21.11 30.23 5.94
N VAL A 623 -21.00 29.74 4.71
CA VAL A 623 -21.79 28.61 4.22
C VAL A 623 -20.87 27.49 3.77
N PHE A 624 -21.31 26.26 4.01
CA PHE A 624 -20.66 25.04 3.52
C PHE A 624 -21.70 24.02 3.08
N GLU A 625 -21.27 23.07 2.26
CA GLU A 625 -22.13 22.01 1.74
C GLU A 625 -21.72 20.67 2.31
N THR A 626 -22.70 19.87 2.72
CA THR A 626 -22.50 18.52 3.23
C THR A 626 -23.70 17.62 2.89
N GLY A 627 -23.66 16.34 3.27
CA GLY A 627 -24.72 15.38 3.00
C GLY A 627 -26.06 15.77 3.66
N ALA A 628 -27.17 15.43 3.01
CA ALA A 628 -28.52 15.78 3.47
C ALA A 628 -28.86 15.24 4.88
N LYS A 629 -28.24 14.12 5.30
CA LYS A 629 -28.42 13.55 6.65
C LYS A 629 -27.71 14.33 7.76
N ALA A 630 -26.85 15.28 7.45
CA ALA A 630 -26.20 16.14 8.45
C ALA A 630 -27.18 16.81 9.40
N LYS A 631 -28.42 17.11 8.92
CA LYS A 631 -29.49 17.66 9.75
C LYS A 631 -29.78 16.87 11.03
N ASP A 632 -29.56 15.56 11.00
CA ASP A 632 -29.85 14.66 12.10
C ASP A 632 -28.78 14.74 13.22
N PHE A 633 -27.63 15.37 12.93
CA PHE A 633 -26.46 15.45 13.81
C PHE A 633 -26.07 16.90 14.20
N ILE A 634 -26.81 17.92 13.77
CA ILE A 634 -26.51 19.33 14.09
C ILE A 634 -26.43 19.55 15.60
N ALA A 635 -27.31 18.91 16.38
CA ALA A 635 -27.35 19.05 17.83
C ALA A 635 -26.12 18.45 18.54
N GLU A 636 -25.37 17.57 17.87
CA GLU A 636 -24.15 16.96 18.41
C GLU A 636 -22.94 17.92 18.30
N VAL A 637 -22.97 18.88 17.38
CA VAL A 637 -21.90 19.87 17.18
C VAL A 637 -22.10 21.04 18.12
N LYS A 638 -21.41 21.04 19.26
CA LYS A 638 -21.61 22.03 20.33
C LYS A 638 -20.79 23.30 20.17
N THR A 639 -19.70 23.22 19.41
CA THR A 639 -18.73 24.33 19.21
C THR A 639 -19.20 25.36 18.18
N LEU A 640 -20.22 25.05 17.37
CA LEU A 640 -20.68 25.88 16.27
C LEU A 640 -22.19 26.10 16.33
N LYS A 641 -22.62 27.31 15.98
CA LYS A 641 -24.02 27.58 15.69
C LYS A 641 -24.31 27.34 14.22
N ILE A 642 -24.93 26.19 13.91
CA ILE A 642 -25.21 25.72 12.55
C ILE A 642 -26.71 25.84 12.28
N GLU A 643 -27.06 26.43 11.12
CA GLU A 643 -28.44 26.59 10.66
C GLU A 643 -28.58 26.06 9.22
N PRO A 644 -29.68 25.35 8.88
CA PRO A 644 -29.95 25.02 7.48
C PRO A 644 -30.04 26.27 6.59
N ALA A 645 -29.40 26.23 5.41
CA ALA A 645 -29.36 27.35 4.46
C ALA A 645 -29.90 26.98 3.07
N GLY A 646 -30.62 25.86 2.96
CA GLY A 646 -31.27 25.42 1.72
C GLY A 646 -30.59 24.23 1.06
N GLU A 647 -30.86 24.03 -0.22
CA GLU A 647 -30.24 22.99 -1.05
C GLU A 647 -28.90 23.50 -1.60
N GLY A 648 -27.92 22.60 -1.64
CA GLY A 648 -26.63 22.79 -2.27
C GLY A 648 -26.60 22.26 -3.70
N GLU A 649 -25.40 22.22 -4.29
CA GLU A 649 -25.21 21.67 -5.63
C GLU A 649 -25.13 20.12 -5.59
N ALA A 650 -25.47 19.47 -6.70
CA ALA A 650 -25.30 18.02 -6.92
C ALA A 650 -25.85 17.12 -5.78
N GLY A 651 -26.96 17.51 -5.13
CA GLY A 651 -27.61 16.75 -4.07
C GLY A 651 -27.08 17.00 -2.65
N PHE A 652 -26.13 17.91 -2.48
CA PHE A 652 -25.71 18.37 -1.16
C PHE A 652 -26.79 19.23 -0.48
N ALA A 653 -26.74 19.31 0.84
CA ALA A 653 -27.45 20.28 1.64
C ALA A 653 -26.49 21.41 2.05
N LYS A 654 -27.00 22.64 2.08
CA LYS A 654 -26.24 23.83 2.46
C LYS A 654 -26.57 24.23 3.90
N TYR A 655 -25.53 24.56 4.65
CA TYR A 655 -25.63 25.02 6.03
C TYR A 655 -24.89 26.33 6.23
N ARG A 656 -25.40 27.15 7.14
CA ARG A 656 -24.78 28.40 7.60
C ARG A 656 -24.16 28.19 8.97
N ILE A 657 -22.95 28.69 9.17
CA ILE A 657 -22.27 28.78 10.46
C ILE A 657 -22.14 30.25 10.82
N LEU A 658 -22.52 30.61 12.05
CA LEU A 658 -22.28 31.92 12.66
C LEU A 658 -20.93 31.86 13.39
N LEU A 659 -19.98 32.73 13.02
CA LEU A 659 -18.62 32.78 13.56
C LEU A 659 -18.47 33.76 14.73
#